data_895988ff61bad37a292deb114e93bf87
#
_entry.id   895988ff61bad37a292deb114e93bf87
#
_cell.length_a   1.000
_cell.length_b   1.000
_cell.length_c   1.000
_cell.angle_alpha   90.00
_cell.angle_beta   90.00
_cell.angle_gamma   90.00
#
_symmetry.space_group_name_H-M   'P 1'
#
loop_
_entity.id
_entity.type
_entity.pdbx_description
1 polymer ?
#
loop_
_entity_poly.entity_id
_entity_poly.type
_entity_poly.pdbx_seq_one_letter_code
_entity_poly.pdbx_strand_id
1 'polypeptide(L)'
;MSAPAAGARRLTLTPEGPAGTGRVAGLVTWPAARPLLADVVPVFDRLGVRVADAVAVPGDGDAPATRLELLLPQGTAAATALPRLEQALAAAWAGETELDGLSRLTVGAGLPVRDVAVLRAACRYLAQVGLGLSRGYVEETVLGAPEFARALLAHFAARHDPDAADPATAASAAEHLAELLTRTTSLDSDRILRGLRDVLAVVVRTNRYQVDAAGAPRPALALKIASAQLDLLPRPRPEVETFVCSPRMEGLHLRGARVARGGLRWSERPEDFRTEVLGLVKAQMVKNAVIVPAGAKGAFVVREDLRGLDRAAVQERVAGAYRTFVDALLDVTDDRDGDRVVQPARTVVHDGDDPYLVVAADKGTATFSDLANEVAERRGFWLGDAFASGGSSGYDHKAMGITARGAWVSVRRHLRELGVDPDGPLTAVGVGDMSGDVFGNGVLLSDELRLVAAFDHRHVFLDPDPDPARSAAERRRLFALPGSSWDDYDRSVLFPGGGVHRRDAKSVPLPPQVRARLGVDAEELSPAELVRAVLRAPVDLLWNGGIGTYVRAADETDAQVGDRANDAVRVTAGELRCRVVGEGGNLGLTQRARIEAARAGVALNTDFIDNSAGVDTSDREVNLKVLLAGVPRAERDAVLRAVEDEVATSVLADNALQARALSVCAAQAPFLLDRHAQLIGDLERHGLDRDLEVLPSEAEVERLRQAGAGLTRPEAAVLLAHSKNLVREELLRSDLPDDPSVAGVLAAYFPRAVRERWPDRVAAHPLAREITATQLANDLVNRVGPGFLLRLEERHGVPTPVASR
;
A
#
# COMPACT_ATOMS: atom_id res chain seq x y z
N MET A 1 20.87 4.07 40.35
CA MET A 1 19.98 2.89 40.33
C MET A 1 18.70 3.27 41.06
N SER A 2 17.67 3.62 40.35
CA SER A 2 16.35 3.93 40.94
C SER A 2 15.69 2.62 41.37
N ALA A 3 15.11 2.57 42.57
CA ALA A 3 14.34 1.43 43.03
C ALA A 3 13.17 1.15 42.08
N PRO A 4 12.92 -0.10 41.63
CA PRO A 4 11.80 -0.41 40.80
C PRO A 4 10.47 -0.13 41.50
N ALA A 5 9.48 0.34 40.76
CA ALA A 5 8.13 0.63 41.25
C ALA A 5 7.57 -0.60 42.02
N ALA A 6 6.85 -0.36 43.11
CA ALA A 6 6.16 -1.39 43.85
C ALA A 6 5.20 -2.17 42.94
N GLY A 7 5.46 -3.47 42.70
CA GLY A 7 4.69 -4.35 41.82
C GLY A 7 5.44 -4.90 40.60
N ALA A 8 6.72 -4.58 40.40
CA ALA A 8 7.51 -5.16 39.30
C ALA A 8 8.01 -6.58 39.61
N ARG A 9 8.02 -7.47 38.60
CA ARG A 9 8.74 -8.75 38.75
C ARG A 9 10.21 -8.50 39.01
N ARG A 10 10.80 -9.17 40.02
CA ARG A 10 12.21 -9.05 40.33
C ARG A 10 12.87 -10.40 40.10
N LEU A 11 14.00 -10.40 39.42
CA LEU A 11 14.84 -11.59 39.20
C LEU A 11 16.20 -11.32 39.89
N THR A 12 16.70 -12.30 40.63
CA THR A 12 18.05 -12.34 41.11
C THR A 12 18.70 -13.63 40.65
N LEU A 13 19.88 -13.55 40.04
CA LEU A 13 20.61 -14.70 39.52
C LEU A 13 21.98 -14.78 40.25
N THR A 14 22.32 -15.97 40.72
CA THR A 14 23.57 -16.23 41.44
C THR A 14 24.21 -17.50 40.87
N PRO A 15 25.51 -17.47 40.48
CA PRO A 15 26.22 -18.69 40.09
C PRO A 15 26.25 -19.73 41.24
N GLU A 16 26.01 -21.00 40.94
CA GLU A 16 26.08 -22.10 41.88
C GLU A 16 27.12 -23.15 41.44
N GLY A 17 27.89 -23.64 42.42
CA GLY A 17 28.86 -24.70 42.19
C GLY A 17 30.25 -24.23 41.68
N PRO A 18 31.13 -25.16 41.28
CA PRO A 18 32.45 -24.81 40.74
C PRO A 18 32.36 -24.02 39.44
N ALA A 19 33.33 -23.12 39.22
CA ALA A 19 33.41 -22.36 37.97
C ALA A 19 33.39 -23.30 36.75
N GLY A 20 32.49 -23.04 35.81
CA GLY A 20 32.34 -23.85 34.57
C GLY A 20 31.24 -24.90 34.61
N THR A 21 30.54 -25.12 35.71
CA THR A 21 29.40 -26.08 35.80
C THR A 21 28.14 -25.57 35.07
N GLY A 22 28.06 -24.27 34.78
CA GLY A 22 26.89 -23.65 34.18
C GLY A 22 25.63 -23.63 35.06
N ARG A 23 25.73 -24.04 36.34
CA ARG A 23 24.60 -23.98 37.27
C ARG A 23 24.41 -22.60 37.84
N VAL A 24 23.14 -22.16 37.91
CA VAL A 24 22.75 -20.84 38.42
C VAL A 24 21.50 -20.98 39.27
N ALA A 25 21.53 -20.41 40.48
CA ALA A 25 20.32 -20.20 41.24
C ALA A 25 19.61 -18.94 40.81
N GLY A 26 18.31 -19.05 40.51
CA GLY A 26 17.44 -17.93 40.20
C GLY A 26 16.36 -17.75 41.26
N LEU A 27 16.10 -16.52 41.68
CA LEU A 27 14.95 -16.18 42.52
C LEU A 27 14.08 -15.18 41.75
N VAL A 28 12.85 -15.59 41.41
CA VAL A 28 11.84 -14.72 40.76
C VAL A 28 10.80 -14.36 41.79
N THR A 29 10.63 -13.07 42.08
CA THR A 29 9.53 -12.53 42.89
C THR A 29 8.40 -12.04 41.99
N TRP A 30 7.18 -12.43 42.30
CA TRP A 30 6.00 -12.12 41.49
C TRP A 30 5.19 -10.99 42.16
N PRO A 31 4.65 -10.01 41.38
CA PRO A 31 3.94 -8.87 41.96
C PRO A 31 2.54 -9.24 42.51
N ALA A 32 2.00 -10.36 42.11
CA ALA A 32 0.67 -10.84 42.50
C ALA A 32 0.72 -12.36 42.71
N ALA A 33 -0.18 -13.10 42.12
CA ALA A 33 -0.16 -14.56 42.12
C ALA A 33 1.03 -15.10 41.33
N ARG A 34 1.60 -16.22 41.81
CA ARG A 34 2.64 -16.95 41.12
C ARG A 34 2.03 -17.61 39.85
N PRO A 35 2.65 -17.45 38.66
CA PRO A 35 2.21 -18.12 37.45
C PRO A 35 2.45 -19.65 37.55
N LEU A 36 1.80 -20.41 36.68
CA LEU A 36 2.08 -21.83 36.53
C LEU A 36 3.50 -22.06 36.01
N LEU A 37 4.12 -23.17 36.38
CA LEU A 37 5.45 -23.53 35.87
C LEU A 37 5.41 -23.71 34.35
N ALA A 38 4.30 -24.16 33.80
CA ALA A 38 4.06 -24.25 32.35
C ALA A 38 4.21 -22.89 31.62
N ASP A 39 4.01 -21.77 32.32
CA ASP A 39 4.18 -20.43 31.76
C ASP A 39 5.60 -19.88 31.98
N VAL A 40 6.31 -20.35 33.02
CA VAL A 40 7.64 -19.88 33.40
C VAL A 40 8.74 -20.61 32.64
N VAL A 41 8.69 -21.95 32.61
CA VAL A 41 9.72 -22.79 31.99
C VAL A 41 10.00 -22.46 30.53
N PRO A 42 8.97 -22.27 29.66
CA PRO A 42 9.21 -21.92 28.25
C PRO A 42 9.93 -20.60 28.05
N VAL A 43 9.83 -19.64 28.98
CA VAL A 43 10.53 -18.35 28.92
C VAL A 43 12.04 -18.55 28.98
N PHE A 44 12.51 -19.40 29.91
CA PHE A 44 13.92 -19.75 30.03
C PHE A 44 14.42 -20.63 28.89
N ASP A 45 13.63 -21.61 28.46
CA ASP A 45 13.97 -22.50 27.35
C ASP A 45 14.17 -21.73 26.01
N ARG A 46 13.34 -20.73 25.74
CA ARG A 46 13.50 -19.83 24.60
C ARG A 46 14.76 -18.98 24.64
N LEU A 47 15.35 -18.79 25.82
CA LEU A 47 16.65 -18.16 26.01
C LEU A 47 17.82 -19.15 26.01
N GLY A 48 17.53 -20.44 25.79
CA GLY A 48 18.51 -21.53 25.78
C GLY A 48 18.95 -21.95 27.20
N VAL A 49 18.21 -21.53 28.23
CA VAL A 49 18.48 -21.87 29.62
C VAL A 49 17.50 -22.93 30.10
N ARG A 50 17.99 -24.08 30.52
CA ARG A 50 17.15 -25.17 31.02
C ARG A 50 16.83 -24.99 32.50
N VAL A 51 15.58 -25.15 32.87
CA VAL A 51 15.12 -25.19 34.25
C VAL A 51 15.27 -26.64 34.77
N ALA A 52 16.18 -26.88 35.64
CA ALA A 52 16.39 -28.20 36.23
C ALA A 52 15.44 -28.45 37.39
N ASP A 53 15.18 -27.43 38.21
CA ASP A 53 14.24 -27.51 39.33
C ASP A 53 13.55 -26.15 39.57
N ALA A 54 12.38 -26.17 40.18
CA ALA A 54 11.58 -24.96 40.47
C ALA A 54 10.76 -25.16 41.74
N VAL A 55 11.08 -24.43 42.77
CA VAL A 55 10.45 -24.56 44.11
C VAL A 55 9.78 -23.25 44.52
N ALA A 56 8.57 -23.38 45.01
CA ALA A 56 7.85 -22.27 45.62
C ALA A 56 8.53 -21.87 46.96
N VAL A 57 8.82 -20.60 47.09
CA VAL A 57 9.42 -20.09 48.36
C VAL A 57 8.70 -18.78 48.72
N PRO A 58 8.74 -18.40 50.03
CA PRO A 58 8.34 -17.05 50.42
C PRO A 58 9.30 -16.03 49.81
N GLY A 59 8.77 -14.93 49.32
CA GLY A 59 9.57 -13.79 48.88
C GLY A 59 9.71 -12.73 49.97
N ASP A 60 10.24 -11.57 49.61
CA ASP A 60 10.34 -10.42 50.55
C ASP A 60 8.92 -9.90 50.86
N GLY A 61 8.54 -9.89 52.12
CA GLY A 61 7.21 -9.58 52.60
C GLY A 61 6.20 -10.68 52.22
N ASP A 62 4.97 -10.29 51.77
CA ASP A 62 3.90 -11.24 51.39
C ASP A 62 3.94 -11.61 49.89
N ALA A 63 4.97 -11.18 49.15
CA ALA A 63 5.06 -11.45 47.70
C ALA A 63 5.45 -12.92 47.46
N PRO A 64 4.73 -13.64 46.58
CA PRO A 64 5.13 -15.01 46.23
C PRO A 64 6.42 -15.02 45.40
N ALA A 65 7.29 -16.00 45.64
CA ALA A 65 8.53 -16.18 44.90
C ALA A 65 8.71 -17.64 44.41
N THR A 66 9.50 -17.79 43.37
CA THR A 66 9.92 -19.10 42.83
C THR A 66 11.44 -19.12 42.78
N ARG A 67 12.03 -20.11 43.47
CA ARG A 67 13.45 -20.44 43.34
C ARG A 67 13.59 -21.41 42.18
N LEU A 68 14.52 -21.11 41.28
CA LEU A 68 14.81 -21.88 40.08
C LEU A 68 16.25 -22.40 40.15
N GLU A 69 16.47 -23.64 39.80
CA GLU A 69 17.78 -24.17 39.45
C GLU A 69 17.89 -24.12 37.90
N LEU A 70 18.85 -23.35 37.41
CA LEU A 70 19.02 -23.08 35.98
C LEU A 70 20.33 -23.67 35.47
N LEU A 71 20.31 -24.19 34.27
CA LEU A 71 21.48 -24.71 33.57
C LEU A 71 21.71 -23.88 32.30
N LEU A 72 22.84 -23.17 32.26
CA LEU A 72 23.29 -22.40 31.08
C LEU A 72 23.74 -23.37 29.97
N PRO A 73 23.75 -22.92 28.70
CA PRO A 73 24.31 -23.67 27.59
C PRO A 73 25.77 -24.03 27.84
N GLN A 74 26.22 -25.19 27.34
CA GLN A 74 27.60 -25.64 27.49
C GLN A 74 28.60 -24.61 26.93
N GLY A 75 29.68 -24.38 27.64
CA GLY A 75 30.71 -23.42 27.21
C GLY A 75 30.39 -21.95 27.49
N THR A 76 29.24 -21.66 28.08
CA THR A 76 28.84 -20.27 28.39
C THR A 76 29.33 -19.88 29.80
N ALA A 77 30.11 -18.81 29.88
CA ALA A 77 30.58 -18.26 31.15
C ALA A 77 29.45 -17.53 31.89
N ALA A 78 29.18 -17.90 33.14
CA ALA A 78 28.11 -17.27 33.93
C ALA A 78 28.29 -15.75 34.06
N ALA A 79 29.52 -15.26 34.21
CA ALA A 79 29.79 -13.83 34.36
C ALA A 79 29.30 -12.98 33.15
N THR A 80 29.28 -13.53 31.94
CA THR A 80 28.78 -12.85 30.74
C THR A 80 27.33 -13.16 30.47
N ALA A 81 26.86 -14.36 30.83
CA ALA A 81 25.50 -14.82 30.53
C ALA A 81 24.45 -14.19 31.46
N LEU A 82 24.74 -14.07 32.76
CA LEU A 82 23.73 -13.63 33.74
C LEU A 82 23.21 -12.20 33.48
N PRO A 83 24.06 -11.19 33.23
CA PRO A 83 23.57 -9.85 32.92
C PRO A 83 22.72 -9.82 31.63
N ARG A 84 23.06 -10.67 30.63
CA ARG A 84 22.27 -10.81 29.38
C ARG A 84 20.93 -11.47 29.63
N LEU A 85 20.91 -12.52 30.45
CA LEU A 85 19.70 -13.23 30.83
C LEU A 85 18.75 -12.31 31.61
N GLU A 86 19.25 -11.55 32.58
CA GLU A 86 18.46 -10.57 33.35
C GLU A 86 17.88 -9.48 32.45
N GLN A 87 18.68 -8.93 31.54
CA GLN A 87 18.24 -7.92 30.59
C GLN A 87 17.15 -8.48 29.63
N ALA A 88 17.34 -9.70 29.14
CA ALA A 88 16.38 -10.34 28.23
C ALA A 88 15.04 -10.61 28.90
N LEU A 89 15.08 -11.11 30.14
CA LEU A 89 13.87 -11.39 30.91
C LEU A 89 13.15 -10.09 31.32
N ALA A 90 13.86 -9.05 31.68
CA ALA A 90 13.29 -7.74 32.00
C ALA A 90 12.58 -7.15 30.77
N ALA A 91 13.23 -7.15 29.61
CA ALA A 91 12.64 -6.67 28.35
C ALA A 91 11.44 -7.49 27.92
N ALA A 92 11.48 -8.83 28.05
CA ALA A 92 10.38 -9.72 27.73
C ALA A 92 9.16 -9.48 28.65
N TRP A 93 9.40 -9.33 29.93
CA TRP A 93 8.34 -9.07 30.93
C TRP A 93 7.74 -7.67 30.81
N ALA A 94 8.51 -6.70 30.31
CA ALA A 94 8.02 -5.36 29.96
C ALA A 94 7.24 -5.34 28.62
N GLY A 95 7.26 -6.45 27.85
CA GLY A 95 6.66 -6.50 26.51
C GLY A 95 7.45 -5.73 25.46
N GLU A 96 8.72 -5.42 25.74
CA GLU A 96 9.62 -4.69 24.83
C GLU A 96 10.27 -5.61 23.79
N THR A 97 10.36 -6.90 24.08
CA THR A 97 10.86 -7.92 23.17
C THR A 97 10.01 -9.18 23.25
N GLU A 98 9.98 -9.92 22.16
CA GLU A 98 9.42 -11.27 22.15
C GLU A 98 10.53 -12.31 22.36
N LEU A 99 10.13 -13.47 22.84
CA LEU A 99 11.01 -14.62 23.01
C LEU A 99 10.63 -15.69 21.97
N ASP A 100 11.56 -15.93 21.04
CA ASP A 100 11.47 -16.96 19.99
C ASP A 100 12.77 -17.77 19.92
N GLY A 101 12.94 -18.59 18.87
CA GLY A 101 14.15 -19.39 18.70
C GLY A 101 15.43 -18.56 18.72
N LEU A 102 15.43 -17.40 18.04
CA LEU A 102 16.61 -16.52 17.97
C LEU A 102 17.04 -15.93 19.32
N SER A 103 16.14 -15.89 20.31
CA SER A 103 16.44 -15.37 21.65
C SER A 103 17.53 -16.19 22.36
N ARG A 104 17.77 -17.44 21.94
CA ARG A 104 18.89 -18.29 22.41
C ARG A 104 20.26 -17.65 22.14
N LEU A 105 20.38 -16.81 21.10
CA LEU A 105 21.62 -16.10 20.79
C LEU A 105 22.03 -15.10 21.88
N THR A 106 21.07 -14.65 22.69
CA THR A 106 21.35 -13.70 23.78
C THR A 106 22.26 -14.32 24.82
N VAL A 107 21.99 -15.55 25.25
CA VAL A 107 22.81 -16.27 26.23
C VAL A 107 23.91 -17.07 25.53
N GLY A 108 23.58 -17.82 24.46
CA GLY A 108 24.53 -18.74 23.83
C GLY A 108 25.60 -18.05 22.98
N ALA A 109 25.29 -16.92 22.34
CA ALA A 109 26.24 -16.14 21.53
C ALA A 109 26.64 -14.81 22.18
N GLY A 110 26.10 -14.47 23.36
CA GLY A 110 26.40 -13.24 24.11
C GLY A 110 25.87 -11.97 23.42
N LEU A 111 24.84 -12.07 22.57
CA LEU A 111 24.30 -10.95 21.80
C LEU A 111 23.30 -10.12 22.64
N PRO A 112 23.36 -8.78 22.59
CA PRO A 112 22.35 -7.93 23.20
C PRO A 112 20.96 -8.21 22.64
N VAL A 113 19.91 -8.15 23.46
CA VAL A 113 18.51 -8.40 23.06
C VAL A 113 18.09 -7.57 21.85
N ARG A 114 18.53 -6.31 21.80
CA ARG A 114 18.21 -5.39 20.72
C ARG A 114 18.94 -5.70 19.42
N ASP A 115 20.09 -6.34 19.46
CA ASP A 115 20.80 -6.80 18.29
C ASP A 115 20.16 -8.08 17.75
N VAL A 116 19.70 -8.97 18.65
CA VAL A 116 18.85 -10.11 18.27
C VAL A 116 17.56 -9.64 17.59
N ALA A 117 16.99 -8.49 17.98
CA ALA A 117 15.83 -7.89 17.31
C ALA A 117 16.13 -7.49 15.85
N VAL A 118 17.35 -7.04 15.53
CA VAL A 118 17.78 -6.75 14.15
C VAL A 118 17.81 -8.04 13.32
N LEU A 119 18.41 -9.10 13.83
CA LEU A 119 18.41 -10.42 13.17
C LEU A 119 16.99 -10.95 12.97
N ARG A 120 16.14 -10.81 13.98
CA ARG A 120 14.74 -11.22 13.91
C ARG A 120 13.99 -10.47 12.81
N ALA A 121 14.17 -9.15 12.72
CA ALA A 121 13.56 -8.33 11.68
C ALA A 121 14.06 -8.75 10.28
N ALA A 122 15.35 -8.99 10.11
CA ALA A 122 15.92 -9.47 8.86
C ALA A 122 15.39 -10.86 8.46
N CYS A 123 15.29 -11.81 9.39
CA CYS A 123 14.71 -13.13 9.15
C CYS A 123 13.23 -13.05 8.73
N ARG A 124 12.47 -12.15 9.36
CA ARG A 124 11.05 -11.95 9.04
C ARG A 124 10.87 -11.29 7.68
N TYR A 125 11.68 -10.27 7.38
CA TYR A 125 11.67 -9.67 6.06
C TYR A 125 12.01 -10.69 4.97
N LEU A 126 13.03 -11.53 5.22
CA LEU A 126 13.43 -12.59 4.29
C LEU A 126 12.32 -13.63 4.07
N ALA A 127 11.54 -13.96 5.11
CA ALA A 127 10.37 -14.83 4.97
C ALA A 127 9.28 -14.20 4.10
N GLN A 128 9.06 -12.89 4.20
CA GLN A 128 8.11 -12.14 3.35
C GLN A 128 8.56 -12.05 1.88
N VAL A 129 9.84 -12.21 1.60
CA VAL A 129 10.39 -12.22 0.23
C VAL A 129 10.10 -13.54 -0.50
N GLY A 130 9.77 -14.59 0.22
CA GLY A 130 9.32 -15.84 -0.39
C GLY A 130 10.47 -16.80 -0.78
N LEU A 131 11.46 -16.99 0.11
CA LEU A 131 12.52 -17.98 -0.08
C LEU A 131 12.03 -19.43 -0.16
N GLY A 132 10.75 -19.69 0.15
CA GLY A 132 10.18 -21.03 0.17
C GLY A 132 10.64 -21.89 1.34
N LEU A 133 11.28 -21.30 2.35
CA LEU A 133 11.79 -21.98 3.55
C LEU A 133 10.96 -21.59 4.78
N SER A 134 10.75 -22.56 5.68
CA SER A 134 10.00 -22.30 6.90
C SER A 134 10.77 -21.36 7.84
N ARG A 135 10.04 -20.52 8.59
CA ARG A 135 10.62 -19.61 9.59
C ARG A 135 11.51 -20.35 10.59
N GLY A 136 11.06 -21.52 11.09
CA GLY A 136 11.82 -22.33 12.03
C GLY A 136 13.17 -22.78 11.46
N TYR A 137 13.19 -23.16 10.17
CA TYR A 137 14.43 -23.58 9.49
C TYR A 137 15.41 -22.39 9.33
N VAL A 138 14.91 -21.20 9.02
CA VAL A 138 15.73 -19.98 8.97
C VAL A 138 16.31 -19.65 10.34
N GLU A 139 15.51 -19.71 11.40
CA GLU A 139 15.95 -19.48 12.78
C GLU A 139 17.02 -20.52 13.21
N GLU A 140 16.80 -21.80 12.94
CA GLU A 140 17.77 -22.87 13.26
C GLU A 140 19.09 -22.70 12.50
N THR A 141 19.05 -22.28 11.24
CA THR A 141 20.27 -21.99 10.46
C THR A 141 21.09 -20.88 11.12
N VAL A 142 20.45 -19.79 11.54
CA VAL A 142 21.13 -18.68 12.23
C VAL A 142 21.68 -19.12 13.58
N LEU A 143 20.94 -19.94 14.34
CA LEU A 143 21.37 -20.50 15.62
C LEU A 143 22.59 -21.43 15.46
N GLY A 144 22.66 -22.17 14.34
CA GLY A 144 23.78 -23.04 13.99
C GLY A 144 25.04 -22.26 13.56
N ALA A 145 24.93 -20.95 13.28
CA ALA A 145 26.01 -20.10 12.81
C ALA A 145 26.24 -18.87 13.71
N PRO A 146 26.53 -19.03 15.02
CA PRO A 146 26.61 -17.90 15.95
C PRO A 146 27.77 -16.94 15.65
N GLU A 147 28.85 -17.42 15.04
CA GLU A 147 29.97 -16.59 14.57
C GLU A 147 29.53 -15.66 13.43
N PHE A 148 28.79 -16.20 12.47
CA PHE A 148 28.19 -15.41 11.40
C PHE A 148 27.21 -14.36 11.96
N ALA A 149 26.35 -14.72 12.91
CA ALA A 149 25.39 -13.80 13.53
C ALA A 149 26.13 -12.62 14.21
N ARG A 150 27.23 -12.89 14.95
CA ARG A 150 28.07 -11.85 15.55
C ARG A 150 28.74 -10.96 14.50
N ALA A 151 29.33 -11.55 13.46
CA ALA A 151 29.97 -10.79 12.38
C ALA A 151 28.98 -9.92 11.61
N LEU A 152 27.78 -10.44 11.33
CA LEU A 152 26.72 -9.71 10.65
C LEU A 152 26.22 -8.49 11.46
N LEU A 153 26.06 -8.66 12.77
CA LEU A 153 25.67 -7.56 13.65
C LEU A 153 26.81 -6.55 13.86
N ALA A 154 28.06 -6.99 13.90
CA ALA A 154 29.22 -6.11 13.92
C ALA A 154 29.32 -5.26 12.64
N HIS A 155 29.08 -5.86 11.48
CA HIS A 155 28.98 -5.13 10.21
C HIS A 155 27.83 -4.11 10.22
N PHE A 156 26.65 -4.51 10.71
CA PHE A 156 25.51 -3.62 10.84
C PHE A 156 25.80 -2.44 11.79
N ALA A 157 26.42 -2.71 12.96
CA ALA A 157 26.79 -1.67 13.92
C ALA A 157 27.82 -0.70 13.32
N ALA A 158 28.87 -1.22 12.68
CA ALA A 158 29.91 -0.40 12.02
C ALA A 158 29.34 0.52 10.91
N ARG A 159 28.14 0.21 10.36
CA ARG A 159 27.46 1.05 9.39
C ARG A 159 26.47 2.03 10.02
N HIS A 160 25.77 1.63 11.06
CA HIS A 160 24.56 2.33 11.52
C HIS A 160 24.60 2.87 12.94
N ASP A 161 25.58 2.47 13.77
CA ASP A 161 25.70 3.01 15.13
C ASP A 161 26.37 4.39 15.08
N PRO A 162 25.66 5.50 15.40
CA PRO A 162 26.24 6.83 15.31
C PRO A 162 27.43 7.06 16.23
N ASP A 163 27.61 6.22 17.26
CA ASP A 163 28.73 6.32 18.21
C ASP A 163 29.92 5.45 17.76
N ALA A 164 29.74 4.50 16.82
CA ALA A 164 30.74 3.51 16.41
C ALA A 164 30.82 3.30 14.89
N ALA A 165 30.10 4.08 14.09
CA ALA A 165 30.11 3.94 12.63
C ALA A 165 31.49 4.27 12.06
N ASP A 166 32.09 3.29 11.38
CA ASP A 166 33.40 3.39 10.75
C ASP A 166 33.47 2.57 9.46
N PRO A 167 33.68 3.21 8.28
CA PRO A 167 33.73 2.53 7.00
C PRO A 167 34.81 1.44 6.90
N ALA A 168 35.95 1.61 7.56
CA ALA A 168 37.02 0.63 7.51
C ALA A 168 36.64 -0.64 8.30
N THR A 169 36.07 -0.46 9.49
CA THR A 169 35.54 -1.55 10.31
C THR A 169 34.38 -2.27 9.58
N ALA A 170 33.51 -1.53 8.90
CA ALA A 170 32.43 -2.11 8.10
C ALA A 170 32.98 -2.95 6.94
N ALA A 171 33.99 -2.48 6.23
CA ALA A 171 34.62 -3.23 5.13
C ALA A 171 35.30 -4.52 5.65
N SER A 172 36.07 -4.46 6.72
CA SER A 172 36.69 -5.63 7.33
C SER A 172 35.66 -6.66 7.84
N ALA A 173 34.55 -6.21 8.43
CA ALA A 173 33.47 -7.10 8.83
C ALA A 173 32.78 -7.75 7.62
N ALA A 174 32.65 -7.05 6.49
CA ALA A 174 32.10 -7.61 5.24
C ALA A 174 33.01 -8.69 4.66
N GLU A 175 34.34 -8.50 4.67
CA GLU A 175 35.31 -9.49 4.25
C GLU A 175 35.23 -10.76 5.13
N HIS A 176 35.18 -10.59 6.44
CA HIS A 176 35.00 -11.69 7.38
C HIS A 176 33.71 -12.47 7.15
N LEU A 177 32.58 -11.77 6.88
CA LEU A 177 31.31 -12.42 6.50
C LEU A 177 31.45 -13.25 5.23
N ALA A 178 32.18 -12.74 4.23
CA ALA A 178 32.43 -13.48 2.97
C ALA A 178 33.22 -14.77 3.25
N GLU A 179 34.23 -14.71 4.11
CA GLU A 179 35.01 -15.91 4.53
C GLU A 179 34.12 -16.95 5.24
N LEU A 180 33.25 -16.51 6.17
CA LEU A 180 32.36 -17.42 6.89
C LEU A 180 31.37 -18.11 5.94
N LEU A 181 30.89 -17.42 4.92
CA LEU A 181 30.00 -17.97 3.90
C LEU A 181 30.71 -19.04 3.05
N THR A 182 32.01 -18.92 2.77
CA THR A 182 32.76 -19.94 2.03
C THR A 182 32.86 -21.29 2.77
N ARG A 183 32.70 -21.25 4.09
CA ARG A 183 32.73 -22.45 4.97
C ARG A 183 31.37 -23.14 5.09
N THR A 184 30.29 -22.52 4.55
CA THR A 184 28.92 -23.07 4.61
C THR A 184 28.78 -24.18 3.57
N THR A 185 28.40 -25.37 3.98
CA THR A 185 28.34 -26.58 3.13
C THR A 185 26.92 -26.90 2.64
N SER A 186 25.89 -26.43 3.36
CA SER A 186 24.50 -26.63 2.96
C SER A 186 24.04 -25.53 2.02
N LEU A 187 23.46 -25.88 0.89
CA LEU A 187 22.92 -24.92 -0.10
C LEU A 187 21.83 -24.02 0.52
N ASP A 188 20.91 -24.59 1.30
CA ASP A 188 19.84 -23.80 1.90
C ASP A 188 20.38 -22.88 3.00
N SER A 189 21.35 -23.35 3.80
CA SER A 189 22.02 -22.50 4.80
C SER A 189 22.78 -21.37 4.12
N ASP A 190 23.49 -21.63 3.01
CA ASP A 190 24.19 -20.59 2.24
C ASP A 190 23.20 -19.55 1.70
N ARG A 191 22.08 -19.97 1.11
CA ARG A 191 21.02 -19.07 0.64
C ARG A 191 20.45 -18.19 1.76
N ILE A 192 20.20 -18.76 2.92
CA ILE A 192 19.68 -18.02 4.09
C ILE A 192 20.71 -17.00 4.55
N LEU A 193 21.94 -17.43 4.82
CA LEU A 193 22.98 -16.55 5.37
C LEU A 193 23.37 -15.44 4.38
N ARG A 194 23.47 -15.73 3.08
CA ARG A 194 23.65 -14.71 2.04
C ARG A 194 22.47 -13.75 1.99
N GLY A 195 21.23 -14.26 2.03
CA GLY A 195 20.03 -13.43 2.03
C GLY A 195 20.00 -12.47 3.22
N LEU A 196 20.37 -12.92 4.42
CA LEU A 196 20.47 -12.05 5.60
C LEU A 196 21.56 -10.99 5.46
N ARG A 197 22.74 -11.38 4.97
CA ARG A 197 23.83 -10.44 4.65
C ARG A 197 23.34 -9.38 3.65
N ASP A 198 22.75 -9.80 2.55
CA ASP A 198 22.35 -8.92 1.45
C ASP A 198 21.24 -7.94 1.91
N VAL A 199 20.26 -8.41 2.66
CA VAL A 199 19.22 -7.55 3.25
C VAL A 199 19.82 -6.49 4.16
N LEU A 200 20.67 -6.87 5.12
CA LEU A 200 21.27 -5.89 6.04
C LEU A 200 22.33 -5.00 5.38
N ALA A 201 22.98 -5.45 4.31
CA ALA A 201 23.94 -4.65 3.55
C ALA A 201 23.27 -3.49 2.80
N VAL A 202 22.02 -3.62 2.39
CA VAL A 202 21.27 -2.57 1.69
C VAL A 202 20.32 -1.77 2.58
N VAL A 203 20.39 -1.95 3.90
CA VAL A 203 19.74 -1.03 4.84
C VAL A 203 20.42 0.33 4.74
N VAL A 204 19.64 1.38 4.52
CA VAL A 204 20.14 2.75 4.37
C VAL A 204 19.88 3.64 5.56
N ARG A 205 18.86 3.30 6.38
CA ARG A 205 18.56 3.97 7.66
C ARG A 205 17.91 2.99 8.63
N THR A 206 18.10 3.22 9.92
CA THR A 206 17.41 2.50 10.98
C THR A 206 17.23 3.36 12.22
N ASN A 207 16.17 3.13 12.99
CA ASN A 207 15.94 3.75 14.30
C ASN A 207 16.51 2.93 15.47
N ARG A 208 17.32 1.88 15.18
CA ARG A 208 17.89 0.96 16.20
C ARG A 208 18.60 1.69 17.35
N TYR A 209 19.27 2.79 17.04
CA TYR A 209 20.09 3.56 17.97
C TYR A 209 19.40 4.83 18.50
N GLN A 210 18.17 5.08 18.07
CA GLN A 210 17.35 6.19 18.56
C GLN A 210 16.78 5.89 19.95
N VAL A 211 16.56 6.96 20.70
CA VAL A 211 15.88 6.94 22.00
C VAL A 211 14.79 8.00 22.03
N ASP A 212 13.81 7.83 22.89
CA ASP A 212 12.78 8.84 23.15
C ASP A 212 13.30 9.94 24.11
N ALA A 213 12.45 10.89 24.45
CA ALA A 213 12.80 11.99 25.37
C ALA A 213 13.16 11.51 26.79
N ALA A 214 12.75 10.32 27.19
CA ALA A 214 13.07 9.71 28.45
C ALA A 214 14.38 8.87 28.40
N GLY A 215 15.01 8.77 27.21
CA GLY A 215 16.18 7.93 26.97
C GLY A 215 15.83 6.45 26.77
N ALA A 216 14.55 6.12 26.66
CA ALA A 216 14.11 4.77 26.35
C ALA A 216 14.19 4.50 24.85
N PRO A 217 14.51 3.27 24.47
CA PRO A 217 14.56 2.87 23.07
C PRO A 217 13.19 2.94 22.36
N ARG A 218 13.20 3.17 21.04
CA ARG A 218 11.96 3.14 20.23
C ARG A 218 11.23 1.80 20.37
N PRO A 219 9.88 1.80 20.45
CA PRO A 219 9.06 0.60 20.70
C PRO A 219 9.02 -0.36 19.51
N ALA A 220 9.29 0.11 18.30
CA ALA A 220 9.39 -0.69 17.09
C ALA A 220 10.71 -0.44 16.39
N LEU A 221 11.29 -1.48 15.80
CA LEU A 221 12.48 -1.38 14.95
C LEU A 221 12.03 -1.09 13.51
N ALA A 222 12.62 -0.06 12.91
CA ALA A 222 12.47 0.24 11.49
C ALA A 222 13.78 0.00 10.73
N LEU A 223 13.69 -0.70 9.60
CA LEU A 223 14.77 -0.90 8.64
C LEU A 223 14.32 -0.32 7.29
N LYS A 224 14.95 0.76 6.86
CA LYS A 224 14.74 1.35 5.53
C LYS A 224 15.73 0.71 4.56
N ILE A 225 15.23 -0.01 3.58
CA ILE A 225 15.95 -0.92 2.70
C ILE A 225 15.94 -0.34 1.29
N ALA A 226 17.11 -0.18 0.65
CA ALA A 226 17.23 0.18 -0.76
C ALA A 226 16.88 -1.05 -1.64
N SER A 227 15.60 -1.38 -1.70
CA SER A 227 15.11 -2.63 -2.28
C SER A 227 15.38 -2.78 -3.77
N ALA A 228 15.54 -1.68 -4.51
CA ALA A 228 15.97 -1.71 -5.90
C ALA A 228 17.35 -2.39 -6.11
N GLN A 229 18.22 -2.35 -5.07
CA GLN A 229 19.55 -2.96 -5.07
C GLN A 229 19.56 -4.43 -4.62
N LEU A 230 18.40 -4.97 -4.21
CA LEU A 230 18.33 -6.32 -3.64
C LEU A 230 17.89 -7.34 -4.70
N ASP A 231 18.84 -8.06 -5.27
CA ASP A 231 18.61 -9.00 -6.40
C ASP A 231 17.69 -10.17 -6.07
N LEU A 232 17.61 -10.54 -4.80
CA LEU A 232 16.70 -11.61 -4.35
C LEU A 232 15.21 -11.25 -4.45
N LEU A 233 14.88 -9.94 -4.64
CA LEU A 233 13.48 -9.51 -4.75
C LEU A 233 12.91 -9.76 -6.15
N PRO A 234 11.65 -10.22 -6.24
CA PRO A 234 10.94 -10.28 -7.52
C PRO A 234 10.69 -8.87 -8.09
N ARG A 235 10.56 -8.78 -9.40
CA ARG A 235 10.17 -7.53 -10.08
C ARG A 235 8.64 -7.30 -9.99
N PRO A 236 8.19 -6.04 -10.01
CA PRO A 236 8.98 -4.80 -9.95
C PRO A 236 9.57 -4.61 -8.55
N ARG A 237 10.78 -4.07 -8.51
CA ARG A 237 11.44 -3.72 -7.25
C ARG A 237 11.13 -2.27 -6.92
N PRO A 238 10.48 -1.97 -5.79
CA PRO A 238 10.35 -0.59 -5.31
C PRO A 238 11.74 0.04 -5.12
N GLU A 239 11.83 1.37 -5.17
CA GLU A 239 13.10 2.05 -4.87
C GLU A 239 13.50 1.80 -3.42
N VAL A 240 12.53 1.90 -2.51
CA VAL A 240 12.73 1.75 -1.06
C VAL A 240 11.59 0.94 -0.44
N GLU A 241 11.95 0.04 0.47
CA GLU A 241 11.03 -0.63 1.38
C GLU A 241 11.41 -0.30 2.82
N THR A 242 10.44 0.12 3.64
CA THR A 242 10.65 0.27 5.09
C THR A 242 9.92 -0.85 5.81
N PHE A 243 10.69 -1.77 6.40
CA PHE A 243 10.16 -2.84 7.24
C PHE A 243 10.17 -2.42 8.69
N VAL A 244 9.01 -2.55 9.35
CA VAL A 244 8.82 -2.21 10.76
C VAL A 244 8.45 -3.47 11.53
N CYS A 245 9.11 -3.70 12.65
CA CYS A 245 8.95 -4.91 13.45
C CYS A 245 8.91 -4.59 14.94
N SER A 246 7.90 -5.11 15.64
CA SER A 246 7.78 -5.07 17.08
C SER A 246 7.14 -6.36 17.61
N PRO A 247 7.09 -6.59 18.94
CA PRO A 247 6.35 -7.71 19.51
C PRO A 247 4.86 -7.70 19.18
N ARG A 248 4.27 -6.51 18.89
CA ARG A 248 2.83 -6.32 18.73
C ARG A 248 2.38 -6.19 17.29
N MET A 249 3.27 -5.81 16.39
CA MET A 249 2.94 -5.60 14.98
C MET A 249 4.15 -5.79 14.08
N GLU A 250 3.89 -6.11 12.83
CA GLU A 250 4.81 -5.98 11.70
C GLU A 250 4.17 -5.08 10.64
N GLY A 251 4.99 -4.35 9.92
CA GLY A 251 4.51 -3.51 8.82
C GLY A 251 5.55 -3.34 7.73
N LEU A 252 5.07 -3.03 6.55
CA LEU A 252 5.92 -2.79 5.39
C LEU A 252 5.34 -1.63 4.56
N HIS A 253 6.21 -0.70 4.17
CA HIS A 253 5.88 0.41 3.30
C HIS A 253 6.81 0.41 2.09
N LEU A 254 6.22 0.28 0.90
CA LEU A 254 6.92 0.21 -0.39
C LEU A 254 6.74 1.53 -1.13
N ARG A 255 7.83 2.11 -1.62
CA ARG A 255 7.85 3.39 -2.33
C ARG A 255 8.52 3.23 -3.69
N GLY A 256 7.86 3.71 -4.75
CA GLY A 256 8.39 3.70 -6.11
C GLY A 256 9.40 4.81 -6.40
N ALA A 257 9.46 5.85 -5.57
CA ALA A 257 10.40 6.96 -5.63
C ALA A 257 10.53 7.62 -4.25
N ARG A 258 11.45 8.59 -4.10
CA ARG A 258 11.59 9.37 -2.84
C ARG A 258 10.34 10.22 -2.57
N VAL A 259 9.85 10.94 -3.56
CA VAL A 259 8.56 11.63 -3.47
C VAL A 259 7.47 10.64 -3.87
N ALA A 260 6.89 9.97 -2.89
CA ALA A 260 5.90 8.93 -3.12
C ALA A 260 4.75 8.99 -2.13
N ARG A 261 3.57 8.53 -2.57
CA ARG A 261 2.33 8.55 -1.80
C ARG A 261 1.50 7.32 -2.06
N GLY A 262 0.85 6.83 -1.01
CA GLY A 262 -0.10 5.72 -1.13
C GLY A 262 -0.74 5.34 0.19
N GLY A 263 -1.76 4.50 0.13
CA GLY A 263 -2.53 4.10 1.29
C GLY A 263 -1.81 3.10 2.18
N LEU A 264 -2.07 3.19 3.48
CA LEU A 264 -1.72 2.19 4.48
C LEU A 264 -2.97 1.39 4.86
N ARG A 265 -2.84 0.08 4.99
CA ARG A 265 -3.95 -0.79 5.33
C ARG A 265 -3.60 -1.79 6.43
N TRP A 266 -4.59 -2.18 7.21
CA TRP A 266 -4.51 -3.38 8.02
C TRP A 266 -4.69 -4.62 7.13
N SER A 267 -3.76 -5.58 7.25
CA SER A 267 -3.82 -6.87 6.56
C SER A 267 -4.10 -7.99 7.56
N GLU A 268 -4.92 -8.93 7.16
CA GLU A 268 -5.19 -10.18 7.87
C GLU A 268 -4.33 -11.36 7.36
N ARG A 269 -3.28 -11.05 6.56
CA ARG A 269 -2.40 -12.02 5.90
C ARG A 269 -0.97 -11.93 6.44
N PRO A 270 -0.69 -12.38 7.67
CA PRO A 270 0.62 -12.21 8.30
C PRO A 270 1.76 -12.96 7.56
N GLU A 271 1.43 -14.04 6.83
CA GLU A 271 2.42 -14.86 6.14
C GLU A 271 2.95 -14.23 4.85
N ASP A 272 2.12 -13.44 4.14
CA ASP A 272 2.44 -12.94 2.80
C ASP A 272 1.93 -11.53 2.51
N PHE A 273 1.82 -10.68 3.55
CA PHE A 273 1.33 -9.31 3.36
C PHE A 273 2.23 -8.45 2.45
N ARG A 274 3.54 -8.77 2.33
CA ARG A 274 4.41 -8.12 1.35
C ARG A 274 3.94 -8.38 -0.08
N THR A 275 3.57 -9.61 -0.40
CA THR A 275 3.05 -9.97 -1.74
C THR A 275 1.74 -9.23 -2.02
N GLU A 276 0.85 -9.13 -1.01
CA GLU A 276 -0.36 -8.31 -1.12
C GLU A 276 -0.03 -6.85 -1.45
N VAL A 277 0.87 -6.23 -0.67
CA VAL A 277 1.25 -4.82 -0.86
C VAL A 277 1.91 -4.60 -2.20
N LEU A 278 2.80 -5.50 -2.63
CA LEU A 278 3.49 -5.39 -3.92
C LEU A 278 2.50 -5.40 -5.09
N GLY A 279 1.47 -6.25 -5.04
CA GLY A 279 0.39 -6.25 -6.03
C GLY A 279 -0.35 -4.90 -6.10
N LEU A 280 -0.57 -4.26 -4.95
CA LEU A 280 -1.21 -2.95 -4.89
C LEU A 280 -0.29 -1.80 -5.34
N VAL A 281 1.02 -1.88 -5.10
CA VAL A 281 2.00 -0.88 -5.56
C VAL A 281 2.02 -0.82 -7.08
N LYS A 282 1.98 -1.95 -7.77
CA LYS A 282 1.94 -2.01 -9.24
C LYS A 282 0.82 -1.15 -9.81
N ALA A 283 -0.40 -1.35 -9.33
CA ALA A 283 -1.54 -0.54 -9.75
C ALA A 283 -1.37 0.94 -9.39
N GLN A 284 -0.75 1.23 -8.26
CA GLN A 284 -0.53 2.61 -7.79
C GLN A 284 0.52 3.36 -8.63
N MET A 285 1.53 2.69 -9.18
CA MET A 285 2.54 3.33 -10.02
C MET A 285 1.95 3.93 -11.30
N VAL A 286 1.09 3.22 -11.99
CA VAL A 286 0.42 3.73 -13.20
C VAL A 286 -0.66 4.76 -12.85
N LYS A 287 -1.37 4.58 -11.73
CA LYS A 287 -2.39 5.52 -11.25
C LYS A 287 -1.79 6.87 -10.87
N ASN A 288 -0.61 6.88 -10.26
CA ASN A 288 0.07 8.10 -9.84
C ASN A 288 0.81 8.81 -10.99
N ALA A 289 0.76 8.30 -12.22
CA ALA A 289 1.39 8.97 -13.36
C ALA A 289 0.84 10.38 -13.65
N VAL A 290 -0.34 10.73 -13.14
CA VAL A 290 -0.97 12.05 -13.31
C VAL A 290 -0.67 13.03 -12.19
N ILE A 291 -0.16 12.58 -11.06
CA ILE A 291 0.08 13.39 -9.86
C ILE A 291 1.58 13.51 -9.55
N VAL A 292 1.90 14.43 -8.64
CA VAL A 292 3.29 14.72 -8.26
C VAL A 292 4.01 13.53 -7.65
N PRO A 293 3.50 12.84 -6.60
CA PRO A 293 4.21 11.74 -5.99
C PRO A 293 4.05 10.45 -6.78
N ALA A 294 5.12 9.69 -6.86
CA ALA A 294 5.06 8.31 -7.35
C ALA A 294 4.17 7.42 -6.47
N GLY A 295 3.91 6.20 -6.92
CA GLY A 295 3.12 5.23 -6.17
C GLY A 295 3.85 4.70 -4.93
N ALA A 296 3.12 4.59 -3.82
CA ALA A 296 3.52 3.87 -2.62
C ALA A 296 2.35 3.04 -2.10
N LYS A 297 2.63 2.02 -1.32
CA LYS A 297 1.64 1.26 -0.56
C LYS A 297 2.29 0.68 0.69
N GLY A 298 1.50 0.57 1.75
CA GLY A 298 1.92 -0.12 2.95
C GLY A 298 0.82 -0.98 3.54
N ALA A 299 1.24 -1.99 4.27
CA ALA A 299 0.35 -2.76 5.13
C ALA A 299 1.03 -3.08 6.45
N PHE A 300 0.20 -3.31 7.45
CA PHE A 300 0.63 -3.81 8.74
C PHE A 300 -0.28 -4.94 9.21
N VAL A 301 0.26 -5.81 10.02
CA VAL A 301 -0.43 -6.91 10.68
C VAL A 301 -0.32 -6.76 12.18
N VAL A 302 -1.39 -7.06 12.90
CA VAL A 302 -1.39 -7.14 14.38
C VAL A 302 -0.96 -8.53 14.77
N ARG A 303 0.03 -8.63 15.66
CA ARG A 303 0.59 -9.90 16.12
C ARG A 303 -0.02 -10.39 17.43
N GLU A 304 -0.77 -9.54 18.09
CA GLU A 304 -1.53 -9.92 19.29
C GLU A 304 -2.70 -10.85 18.90
N ASP A 305 -3.08 -11.74 19.79
CA ASP A 305 -4.26 -12.58 19.57
C ASP A 305 -5.53 -11.73 19.70
N LEU A 306 -6.25 -11.58 18.60
CA LEU A 306 -7.50 -10.82 18.54
C LEU A 306 -8.75 -11.68 18.80
N ARG A 307 -8.58 -12.99 18.94
CA ARG A 307 -9.71 -13.92 19.13
C ARG A 307 -10.38 -13.69 20.48
N GLY A 308 -11.71 -13.63 20.47
CA GLY A 308 -12.51 -13.41 21.67
C GLY A 308 -12.61 -11.94 22.14
N LEU A 309 -11.95 -11.01 21.44
CA LEU A 309 -12.14 -9.58 21.68
C LEU A 309 -13.41 -9.09 20.98
N ASP A 310 -14.07 -8.11 21.58
CA ASP A 310 -15.14 -7.39 20.92
C ASP A 310 -14.61 -6.45 19.81
N ARG A 311 -15.51 -5.94 18.98
CA ARG A 311 -15.15 -5.08 17.85
C ARG A 311 -14.41 -3.81 18.27
N ALA A 312 -14.76 -3.21 19.40
CA ALA A 312 -14.14 -1.97 19.89
C ALA A 312 -12.70 -2.24 20.34
N ALA A 313 -12.48 -3.34 21.09
CA ALA A 313 -11.15 -3.77 21.51
C ALA A 313 -10.25 -4.13 20.31
N VAL A 314 -10.78 -4.80 19.29
CA VAL A 314 -10.04 -5.06 18.04
C VAL A 314 -9.63 -3.75 17.37
N GLN A 315 -10.57 -2.80 17.22
CA GLN A 315 -10.27 -1.51 16.59
C GLN A 315 -9.20 -0.72 17.37
N GLU A 316 -9.23 -0.75 18.69
CA GLU A 316 -8.21 -0.11 19.52
C GLU A 316 -6.82 -0.72 19.31
N ARG A 317 -6.71 -2.07 19.25
CA ARG A 317 -5.43 -2.76 18.95
C ARG A 317 -4.90 -2.41 17.56
N VAL A 318 -5.78 -2.40 16.56
CA VAL A 318 -5.44 -2.03 15.19
C VAL A 318 -5.00 -0.56 15.12
N ALA A 319 -5.71 0.36 15.79
CA ALA A 319 -5.33 1.76 15.87
C ALA A 319 -3.97 1.96 16.57
N GLY A 320 -3.71 1.22 17.65
CA GLY A 320 -2.41 1.22 18.35
C GLY A 320 -1.27 0.72 17.46
N ALA A 321 -1.48 -0.36 16.73
CA ALA A 321 -0.52 -0.89 15.75
C ALA A 321 -0.27 0.11 14.61
N TYR A 322 -1.33 0.76 14.10
CA TYR A 322 -1.21 1.80 13.07
C TYR A 322 -0.37 2.99 13.52
N ARG A 323 -0.63 3.53 14.74
CA ARG A 323 0.18 4.61 15.31
C ARG A 323 1.64 4.21 15.44
N THR A 324 1.92 2.99 15.92
CA THR A 324 3.29 2.46 16.03
C THR A 324 3.97 2.36 14.66
N PHE A 325 3.23 1.93 13.65
CA PHE A 325 3.75 1.83 12.28
C PHE A 325 4.11 3.21 11.73
N VAL A 326 3.21 4.17 11.82
CA VAL A 326 3.42 5.55 11.34
C VAL A 326 4.59 6.22 12.09
N ASP A 327 4.64 6.09 13.42
CA ASP A 327 5.75 6.60 14.23
C ASP A 327 7.10 6.05 13.76
N ALA A 328 7.17 4.74 13.48
CA ALA A 328 8.41 4.09 13.06
C ALA A 328 8.82 4.47 11.63
N LEU A 329 7.85 4.75 10.73
CA LEU A 329 8.15 5.31 9.41
C LEU A 329 8.76 6.71 9.52
N LEU A 330 8.23 7.55 10.40
CA LEU A 330 8.75 8.89 10.66
C LEU A 330 10.12 8.87 11.34
N ASP A 331 10.46 7.83 12.11
CA ASP A 331 11.79 7.68 12.71
C ASP A 331 12.92 7.61 11.66
N VAL A 332 12.63 7.17 10.45
CA VAL A 332 13.62 6.99 9.36
C VAL A 332 13.38 7.93 8.17
N THR A 333 12.53 8.94 8.36
CA THR A 333 12.21 10.00 7.40
C THR A 333 12.82 11.30 7.88
N ASP A 334 13.42 12.10 6.97
CA ASP A 334 13.93 13.42 7.32
C ASP A 334 12.79 14.41 7.58
N ASP A 335 13.07 15.42 8.40
CA ASP A 335 12.18 16.55 8.62
C ASP A 335 12.65 17.78 7.82
N ARG A 336 11.91 18.88 7.87
CA ARG A 336 12.30 20.18 7.30
C ARG A 336 12.14 21.29 8.34
N ASP A 337 13.13 22.17 8.36
CA ASP A 337 13.10 23.44 9.09
C ASP A 337 13.31 24.57 8.07
N GLY A 338 12.23 25.12 7.55
CA GLY A 338 12.24 25.96 6.38
C GLY A 338 12.77 25.24 5.14
N ASP A 339 13.86 25.76 4.55
CA ASP A 339 14.49 25.14 3.37
C ASP A 339 15.52 24.05 3.74
N ARG A 340 15.86 23.93 5.02
CA ARG A 340 16.85 22.95 5.50
C ARG A 340 16.23 21.61 5.78
N VAL A 341 16.80 20.55 5.22
CA VAL A 341 16.49 19.18 5.58
C VAL A 341 17.16 18.84 6.90
N VAL A 342 16.40 18.24 7.81
CA VAL A 342 16.84 17.83 9.16
C VAL A 342 16.77 16.33 9.27
N GLN A 343 17.93 15.69 9.37
CA GLN A 343 18.03 14.25 9.51
C GLN A 343 17.56 13.79 10.89
N PRO A 344 16.98 12.58 11.02
CA PRO A 344 16.60 12.02 12.30
C PRO A 344 17.78 11.89 13.24
N ALA A 345 17.59 12.30 14.50
CA ALA A 345 18.64 12.20 15.51
C ALA A 345 19.14 10.76 15.69
N ARG A 346 20.46 10.61 15.93
CA ARG A 346 21.12 9.30 16.15
C ARG A 346 20.85 8.28 15.02
N THR A 347 20.79 8.76 13.77
CA THR A 347 20.62 7.94 12.58
C THR A 347 21.74 8.20 11.58
N VAL A 348 22.45 7.15 11.18
CA VAL A 348 23.40 7.23 10.06
C VAL A 348 22.61 7.10 8.77
N VAL A 349 22.80 8.05 7.85
CA VAL A 349 22.08 8.15 6.59
C VAL A 349 22.99 7.73 5.43
N HIS A 350 22.54 6.76 4.62
CA HIS A 350 23.28 6.25 3.46
C HIS A 350 22.59 6.51 2.12
N ASP A 351 21.42 7.19 2.11
CA ASP A 351 20.58 7.38 0.92
C ASP A 351 20.35 8.84 0.51
N GLY A 352 20.93 9.81 1.18
CA GLY A 352 20.67 11.23 0.98
C GLY A 352 19.30 11.69 1.48
N ASP A 353 18.93 12.94 1.18
CA ASP A 353 17.73 13.59 1.73
C ASP A 353 16.43 12.90 1.30
N ASP A 354 15.56 12.67 2.27
CA ASP A 354 14.24 12.05 2.07
C ASP A 354 13.18 12.62 3.04
N PRO A 355 12.79 13.91 2.89
CA PRO A 355 11.85 14.55 3.80
C PRO A 355 10.38 14.33 3.41
N TYR A 356 10.06 13.67 2.30
CA TYR A 356 8.69 13.53 1.85
C TYR A 356 8.13 12.14 2.15
N LEU A 357 7.14 12.11 3.04
CA LEU A 357 6.33 10.94 3.31
C LEU A 357 4.88 11.38 3.45
N VAL A 358 4.03 10.95 2.53
CA VAL A 358 2.58 11.18 2.56
C VAL A 358 1.87 9.85 2.50
N VAL A 359 0.92 9.65 3.40
CA VAL A 359 0.11 8.45 3.48
C VAL A 359 -1.36 8.77 3.20
N ALA A 360 -2.18 7.75 3.04
CA ALA A 360 -3.62 7.88 2.98
C ALA A 360 -4.25 6.73 3.77
N ALA A 361 -5.45 6.92 4.29
CA ALA A 361 -6.22 5.81 4.81
C ALA A 361 -6.69 4.93 3.63
N ASP A 362 -6.49 3.62 3.76
CA ASP A 362 -6.96 2.65 2.77
C ASP A 362 -8.18 1.89 3.32
N LYS A 363 -8.71 0.95 2.55
CA LYS A 363 -9.82 0.09 2.97
C LYS A 363 -9.53 -0.55 4.34
N GLY A 364 -10.50 -0.50 5.25
CA GLY A 364 -10.37 -1.01 6.62
C GLY A 364 -9.74 -0.02 7.61
N THR A 365 -9.14 1.08 7.12
CA THR A 365 -8.51 2.15 7.92
C THR A 365 -9.00 3.55 7.51
N ALA A 366 -10.18 3.66 6.91
CA ALA A 366 -10.70 4.92 6.35
C ALA A 366 -10.78 6.10 7.36
N THR A 367 -10.92 5.81 8.66
CA THR A 367 -10.92 6.80 9.74
C THR A 367 -9.52 7.12 10.27
N PHE A 368 -8.45 6.51 9.73
CA PHE A 368 -7.10 6.59 10.29
C PHE A 368 -6.27 7.73 9.71
N SER A 369 -6.80 8.50 8.75
CA SER A 369 -6.10 9.71 8.28
C SER A 369 -5.90 10.71 9.41
N ASP A 370 -6.92 10.93 10.25
CA ASP A 370 -6.79 11.80 11.41
C ASP A 370 -5.77 11.27 12.44
N LEU A 371 -5.71 9.94 12.65
CA LEU A 371 -4.70 9.32 13.52
C LEU A 371 -3.29 9.50 12.98
N ALA A 372 -3.10 9.41 11.67
CA ALA A 372 -1.80 9.63 11.03
C ALA A 372 -1.36 11.09 11.18
N ASN A 373 -2.28 12.03 10.94
CA ASN A 373 -2.04 13.45 11.12
C ASN A 373 -1.75 13.80 12.59
N GLU A 374 -2.47 13.21 13.54
CA GLU A 374 -2.18 13.34 14.98
C GLU A 374 -0.74 12.92 15.33
N VAL A 375 -0.26 11.81 14.74
CA VAL A 375 1.12 11.36 14.94
C VAL A 375 2.11 12.36 14.35
N ALA A 376 1.88 12.84 13.12
CA ALA A 376 2.75 13.80 12.45
C ALA A 376 2.82 15.15 13.22
N GLU A 377 1.67 15.68 13.65
CA GLU A 377 1.58 16.91 14.43
C GLU A 377 2.26 16.77 15.80
N ARG A 378 2.03 15.68 16.52
CA ARG A 378 2.68 15.39 17.82
C ARG A 378 4.20 15.35 17.71
N ARG A 379 4.72 14.88 16.57
CA ARG A 379 6.15 14.83 16.28
C ARG A 379 6.72 16.15 15.79
N GLY A 380 5.88 17.11 15.46
CA GLY A 380 6.29 18.34 14.80
C GLY A 380 6.79 18.14 13.38
N PHE A 381 6.38 17.04 12.71
CA PHE A 381 6.78 16.75 11.34
C PHE A 381 6.27 17.84 10.40
N TRP A 382 7.11 18.32 9.50
CA TRP A 382 6.87 19.51 8.69
C TRP A 382 5.58 19.49 7.85
N LEU A 383 5.11 18.32 7.45
CA LEU A 383 3.84 18.19 6.72
C LEU A 383 2.61 18.40 7.62
N GLY A 384 2.72 18.19 8.94
CA GLY A 384 1.58 18.33 9.85
C GLY A 384 0.38 17.53 9.37
N ASP A 385 -0.78 18.17 9.19
CA ASP A 385 -2.00 17.56 8.69
C ASP A 385 -2.09 17.43 7.14
N ALA A 386 -1.01 17.77 6.42
CA ALA A 386 -0.80 17.35 5.04
C ALA A 386 -0.20 15.94 4.93
N PHE A 387 0.25 15.36 6.05
CA PHE A 387 0.85 14.02 6.09
C PHE A 387 -0.10 12.93 5.61
N ALA A 388 -1.38 13.02 5.99
CA ALA A 388 -2.43 12.13 5.47
C ALA A 388 -3.57 12.94 4.86
N SER A 389 -3.89 12.66 3.59
CA SER A 389 -5.01 13.30 2.90
C SER A 389 -6.36 12.77 3.36
N GLY A 390 -7.42 13.55 3.14
CA GLY A 390 -8.75 13.26 3.66
C GLY A 390 -8.82 13.56 5.17
N GLY A 391 -9.65 12.80 5.90
CA GLY A 391 -9.90 13.06 7.31
C GLY A 391 -10.79 14.30 7.53
N SER A 392 -10.84 14.77 8.79
CA SER A 392 -11.79 15.82 9.22
C SER A 392 -11.52 17.22 8.64
N SER A 393 -10.32 17.49 8.14
CA SER A 393 -9.91 18.79 7.56
C SER A 393 -9.49 18.70 6.08
N GLY A 394 -9.76 17.58 5.41
CA GLY A 394 -9.53 17.39 3.99
C GLY A 394 -10.78 17.59 3.14
N TYR A 395 -10.64 17.39 1.83
CA TYR A 395 -11.78 17.36 0.91
C TYR A 395 -12.62 16.10 1.13
N ASP A 396 -13.94 16.29 1.22
CA ASP A 396 -14.89 15.17 1.27
C ASP A 396 -15.18 14.67 -0.15
N HIS A 397 -14.47 13.62 -0.55
CA HIS A 397 -14.61 13.02 -1.89
C HIS A 397 -16.04 12.58 -2.19
N LYS A 398 -16.79 12.12 -1.18
CA LYS A 398 -18.18 11.70 -1.35
C LYS A 398 -19.11 12.90 -1.57
N ALA A 399 -18.93 13.98 -0.82
CA ALA A 399 -19.71 15.20 -1.00
C ALA A 399 -19.42 15.84 -2.38
N MET A 400 -18.14 15.88 -2.79
CA MET A 400 -17.74 16.34 -4.12
C MET A 400 -18.19 15.40 -5.26
N GLY A 401 -18.38 14.12 -4.98
CA GLY A 401 -18.61 13.06 -5.96
C GLY A 401 -17.50 12.92 -6.99
N ILE A 402 -16.28 13.37 -6.63
CA ILE A 402 -15.22 13.66 -7.61
C ILE A 402 -14.75 12.43 -8.37
N THR A 403 -14.59 11.28 -7.69
CA THR A 403 -14.17 10.04 -8.35
C THR A 403 -15.18 9.57 -9.37
N ALA A 404 -16.46 9.58 -9.01
CA ALA A 404 -17.54 9.21 -9.92
C ALA A 404 -17.66 10.19 -11.10
N ARG A 405 -17.55 11.50 -10.86
CA ARG A 405 -17.57 12.54 -11.90
C ARG A 405 -16.42 12.34 -12.89
N GLY A 406 -15.22 12.03 -12.41
CA GLY A 406 -14.07 11.73 -13.27
C GLY A 406 -14.28 10.50 -14.15
N ALA A 407 -14.78 9.40 -13.59
CA ALA A 407 -15.09 8.19 -14.36
C ALA A 407 -16.21 8.43 -15.38
N TRP A 408 -17.20 9.26 -15.05
CA TRP A 408 -18.24 9.67 -15.99
C TRP A 408 -17.73 10.51 -17.16
N VAL A 409 -16.64 11.24 -17.03
CA VAL A 409 -15.96 11.89 -18.17
C VAL A 409 -15.58 10.85 -19.24
N SER A 410 -15.02 9.71 -18.81
CA SER A 410 -14.68 8.59 -19.69
C SER A 410 -15.93 7.93 -20.29
N VAL A 411 -16.94 7.62 -19.47
CA VAL A 411 -18.21 7.03 -19.92
C VAL A 411 -18.88 7.89 -20.99
N ARG A 412 -19.02 9.19 -20.73
CA ARG A 412 -19.59 10.16 -21.71
C ARG A 412 -18.78 10.22 -22.99
N ARG A 413 -17.47 10.07 -22.92
CA ARG A 413 -16.60 10.00 -24.09
C ARG A 413 -16.84 8.74 -24.90
N HIS A 414 -16.92 7.58 -24.26
CA HIS A 414 -17.24 6.31 -24.93
C HIS A 414 -18.61 6.33 -25.62
N LEU A 415 -19.63 6.84 -24.93
CA LEU A 415 -20.98 6.95 -25.50
C LEU A 415 -20.99 7.82 -26.77
N ARG A 416 -20.34 9.00 -26.74
CA ARG A 416 -20.21 9.87 -27.91
C ARG A 416 -19.51 9.18 -29.09
N GLU A 417 -18.44 8.42 -28.82
CA GLU A 417 -17.72 7.66 -29.84
C GLU A 417 -18.57 6.54 -30.45
N LEU A 418 -19.49 5.97 -29.68
CA LEU A 418 -20.46 4.98 -30.10
C LEU A 418 -21.71 5.61 -30.77
N GLY A 419 -21.77 6.93 -30.89
CA GLY A 419 -22.93 7.65 -31.45
C GLY A 419 -24.15 7.62 -30.54
N VAL A 420 -23.97 7.40 -29.23
CA VAL A 420 -25.01 7.40 -28.20
C VAL A 420 -25.03 8.75 -27.52
N ASP A 421 -26.23 9.33 -27.35
CA ASP A 421 -26.35 10.56 -26.53
C ASP A 421 -26.08 10.25 -25.05
N PRO A 422 -25.03 10.84 -24.45
CA PRO A 422 -24.70 10.61 -23.05
C PRO A 422 -25.68 11.25 -22.05
N ASP A 423 -26.54 12.14 -22.55
CA ASP A 423 -27.58 12.82 -21.75
C ASP A 423 -28.98 12.22 -21.99
N GLY A 424 -29.09 11.24 -22.90
CA GLY A 424 -30.32 10.51 -23.19
C GLY A 424 -30.53 9.29 -22.26
N PRO A 425 -31.60 8.52 -22.54
CA PRO A 425 -31.91 7.33 -21.73
C PRO A 425 -30.85 6.24 -21.92
N LEU A 426 -30.22 5.82 -20.80
CA LEU A 426 -29.20 4.78 -20.75
C LEU A 426 -29.61 3.66 -19.83
N THR A 427 -29.54 2.43 -20.28
CA THR A 427 -29.70 1.25 -19.42
C THR A 427 -28.39 0.92 -18.73
N ALA A 428 -28.43 0.64 -17.42
CA ALA A 428 -27.25 0.33 -16.65
C ALA A 428 -27.45 -0.85 -15.69
N VAL A 429 -26.38 -1.59 -15.48
CA VAL A 429 -26.19 -2.46 -14.32
C VAL A 429 -24.98 -2.00 -13.52
N GLY A 430 -24.93 -2.32 -12.23
CA GLY A 430 -23.83 -1.82 -11.43
C GLY A 430 -23.41 -2.69 -10.28
N VAL A 431 -22.18 -2.44 -9.83
CA VAL A 431 -21.54 -3.04 -8.68
C VAL A 431 -21.44 -2.01 -7.56
N GLY A 432 -22.18 -2.20 -6.49
CA GLY A 432 -22.21 -1.31 -5.33
C GLY A 432 -23.61 -1.03 -4.80
N ASP A 433 -23.71 -0.12 -3.86
CA ASP A 433 -24.95 0.35 -3.26
C ASP A 433 -25.00 1.89 -3.17
N MET A 434 -26.21 2.43 -2.88
CA MET A 434 -26.43 3.88 -2.82
C MET A 434 -25.70 4.58 -1.65
N SER A 435 -25.29 3.85 -0.61
CA SER A 435 -24.52 4.41 0.51
C SER A 435 -23.05 4.66 0.15
N GLY A 436 -22.54 3.98 -0.87
CA GLY A 436 -21.17 4.08 -1.34
C GLY A 436 -20.91 5.38 -2.12
N ASP A 437 -19.75 6.00 -1.92
CA ASP A 437 -19.34 7.21 -2.63
C ASP A 437 -19.40 7.03 -4.15
N VAL A 438 -18.60 6.12 -4.68
CA VAL A 438 -18.39 5.99 -6.14
C VAL A 438 -19.63 5.47 -6.85
N PHE A 439 -20.32 4.46 -6.25
CA PHE A 439 -21.53 3.93 -6.85
C PHE A 439 -22.67 4.94 -6.79
N GLY A 440 -22.96 5.43 -5.57
CA GLY A 440 -24.09 6.33 -5.35
C GLY A 440 -24.00 7.62 -6.17
N ASN A 441 -22.85 8.31 -6.11
CA ASN A 441 -22.61 9.49 -6.93
C ASN A 441 -22.71 9.17 -8.43
N GLY A 442 -22.11 8.05 -8.89
CA GLY A 442 -22.09 7.72 -10.32
C GLY A 442 -23.47 7.51 -10.92
N VAL A 443 -24.36 6.80 -10.24
CA VAL A 443 -25.72 6.55 -10.73
C VAL A 443 -26.66 7.74 -10.55
N LEU A 444 -26.19 8.82 -9.89
CA LEU A 444 -26.92 10.10 -9.76
C LEU A 444 -26.47 11.16 -10.79
N LEU A 445 -25.43 10.91 -11.60
CA LEU A 445 -24.94 11.87 -12.58
C LEU A 445 -25.81 11.97 -13.86
N SER A 446 -26.79 11.10 -14.02
CA SER A 446 -27.80 11.18 -15.08
C SER A 446 -29.17 10.84 -14.54
N ASP A 447 -30.13 11.75 -14.71
CA ASP A 447 -31.55 11.53 -14.37
C ASP A 447 -32.24 10.55 -15.32
N GLU A 448 -31.72 10.42 -16.54
CA GLU A 448 -32.21 9.51 -17.55
C GLU A 448 -31.65 8.08 -17.41
N LEU A 449 -30.81 7.84 -16.40
CA LEU A 449 -30.21 6.53 -16.17
C LEU A 449 -31.25 5.53 -15.66
N ARG A 450 -31.48 4.46 -16.42
CA ARG A 450 -32.31 3.32 -16.10
C ARG A 450 -31.46 2.24 -15.45
N LEU A 451 -31.37 2.25 -14.12
CA LEU A 451 -30.65 1.24 -13.37
C LEU A 451 -31.48 -0.04 -13.29
N VAL A 452 -31.22 -0.98 -14.19
CA VAL A 452 -32.00 -2.22 -14.29
C VAL A 452 -31.59 -3.29 -13.27
N ALA A 453 -30.36 -3.27 -12.80
CA ALA A 453 -29.92 -4.13 -11.72
C ALA A 453 -28.66 -3.56 -11.04
N ALA A 454 -28.46 -3.90 -9.78
CA ALA A 454 -27.22 -3.66 -9.08
C ALA A 454 -27.02 -4.72 -7.98
N PHE A 455 -25.80 -4.88 -7.51
CA PHE A 455 -25.51 -5.75 -6.36
C PHE A 455 -24.40 -5.21 -5.49
N ASP A 456 -24.50 -5.51 -4.22
CA ASP A 456 -23.47 -5.28 -3.22
C ASP A 456 -23.08 -6.61 -2.51
N HIS A 457 -22.45 -6.51 -1.34
CA HIS A 457 -22.10 -7.69 -0.54
C HIS A 457 -23.29 -8.34 0.17
N ARG A 458 -24.46 -7.69 0.23
CA ARG A 458 -25.66 -8.12 0.96
C ARG A 458 -26.85 -8.44 0.06
N HIS A 459 -27.03 -7.67 -1.02
CA HIS A 459 -28.27 -7.67 -1.80
C HIS A 459 -28.01 -7.71 -3.30
N VAL A 460 -29.02 -8.15 -4.04
CA VAL A 460 -29.16 -7.92 -5.47
C VAL A 460 -30.47 -7.15 -5.71
N PHE A 461 -30.34 -5.98 -6.30
CA PHE A 461 -31.42 -5.09 -6.71
C PHE A 461 -31.80 -5.37 -8.18
N LEU A 462 -33.07 -5.45 -8.47
CA LEU A 462 -33.63 -5.69 -9.81
C LEU A 462 -34.78 -4.73 -10.09
N ASP A 463 -34.72 -4.03 -11.21
CA ASP A 463 -35.84 -3.24 -11.75
C ASP A 463 -35.81 -3.37 -13.28
N PRO A 464 -36.64 -4.24 -13.88
CA PRO A 464 -36.51 -4.60 -15.29
C PRO A 464 -36.79 -3.45 -16.27
N ASP A 465 -37.58 -2.45 -15.90
CA ASP A 465 -37.87 -1.27 -16.73
C ASP A 465 -38.19 -0.04 -15.84
N PRO A 466 -37.14 0.52 -15.17
CA PRO A 466 -37.32 1.59 -14.21
C PRO A 466 -37.85 2.87 -14.88
N ASP A 467 -38.82 3.53 -14.26
CA ASP A 467 -39.17 4.90 -14.60
C ASP A 467 -38.02 5.83 -14.21
N PRO A 468 -37.41 6.56 -15.15
CA PRO A 468 -36.19 7.32 -14.86
C PRO A 468 -36.38 8.34 -13.75
N ALA A 469 -37.46 9.13 -13.75
CA ALA A 469 -37.70 10.20 -12.79
C ALA A 469 -37.96 9.67 -11.38
N ARG A 470 -38.84 8.65 -11.27
CA ARG A 470 -39.15 8.01 -9.98
C ARG A 470 -37.94 7.28 -9.41
N SER A 471 -37.24 6.54 -10.24
CA SER A 471 -36.02 5.80 -9.86
C SER A 471 -34.89 6.76 -9.45
N ALA A 472 -34.69 7.88 -10.16
CA ALA A 472 -33.72 8.91 -9.77
C ALA A 472 -34.04 9.57 -8.44
N ALA A 473 -35.31 9.89 -8.20
CA ALA A 473 -35.77 10.46 -6.91
C ALA A 473 -35.49 9.50 -5.75
N GLU A 474 -35.76 8.22 -5.93
CA GLU A 474 -35.54 7.20 -4.91
C GLU A 474 -34.04 6.95 -4.66
N ARG A 475 -33.21 6.91 -5.72
CA ARG A 475 -31.77 6.83 -5.58
C ARG A 475 -31.20 8.02 -4.80
N ARG A 476 -31.68 9.25 -5.03
CA ARG A 476 -31.27 10.43 -4.24
C ARG A 476 -31.68 10.29 -2.77
N ARG A 477 -32.89 9.79 -2.50
CA ARG A 477 -33.35 9.55 -1.11
C ARG A 477 -32.43 8.56 -0.39
N LEU A 478 -32.11 7.42 -1.03
CA LEU A 478 -31.20 6.42 -0.46
C LEU A 478 -29.79 6.96 -0.25
N PHE A 479 -29.27 7.74 -1.20
CA PHE A 479 -27.94 8.33 -1.07
C PHE A 479 -27.82 9.28 0.12
N ALA A 480 -28.89 10.02 0.40
CA ALA A 480 -28.96 10.93 1.54
C ALA A 480 -29.21 10.22 2.88
N LEU A 481 -29.65 8.95 2.86
CA LEU A 481 -29.93 8.18 4.07
C LEU A 481 -28.65 7.55 4.62
N PRO A 482 -28.16 7.95 5.80
CA PRO A 482 -26.94 7.38 6.37
C PRO A 482 -27.03 5.86 6.57
N GLY A 483 -26.04 5.12 6.04
CA GLY A 483 -25.97 3.67 6.18
C GLY A 483 -27.05 2.89 5.43
N SER A 484 -27.68 3.51 4.44
CA SER A 484 -28.71 2.87 3.61
C SER A 484 -28.19 1.60 2.92
N SER A 485 -29.11 0.75 2.54
CA SER A 485 -28.89 -0.45 1.75
C SER A 485 -29.96 -0.58 0.67
N TRP A 486 -29.80 -1.52 -0.25
CA TRP A 486 -30.85 -1.81 -1.22
C TRP A 486 -32.18 -2.25 -0.56
N ASP A 487 -32.14 -2.78 0.68
CA ASP A 487 -33.35 -3.18 1.39
C ASP A 487 -34.22 -1.99 1.81
N ASP A 488 -33.65 -0.80 1.90
CA ASP A 488 -34.35 0.45 2.20
C ASP A 488 -35.02 1.09 0.97
N TYR A 489 -34.88 0.48 -0.21
CA TYR A 489 -35.51 0.95 -1.45
C TYR A 489 -37.03 0.82 -1.40
N ASP A 490 -37.76 1.87 -1.73
CA ASP A 490 -39.24 1.85 -1.80
C ASP A 490 -39.71 0.93 -2.93
N ARG A 491 -40.25 -0.22 -2.54
CA ARG A 491 -40.76 -1.23 -3.48
C ARG A 491 -41.90 -0.72 -4.38
N SER A 492 -42.59 0.33 -3.99
CA SER A 492 -43.66 0.92 -4.80
C SER A 492 -43.15 1.68 -6.03
N VAL A 493 -41.88 2.00 -6.06
CA VAL A 493 -41.20 2.66 -7.19
C VAL A 493 -40.81 1.67 -8.27
N LEU A 494 -40.62 0.39 -7.91
CA LEU A 494 -40.15 -0.65 -8.83
C LEU A 494 -41.17 -0.95 -9.92
N PHE A 495 -40.67 -1.25 -11.12
CA PHE A 495 -41.48 -1.83 -12.18
C PHE A 495 -42.02 -3.22 -11.78
N PRO A 496 -43.21 -3.63 -12.24
CA PRO A 496 -43.76 -4.96 -11.94
C PRO A 496 -42.76 -6.10 -12.24
N GLY A 497 -42.48 -6.90 -11.21
CA GLY A 497 -41.49 -7.96 -11.25
C GLY A 497 -40.10 -7.56 -10.70
N GLY A 498 -39.86 -6.27 -10.42
CA GLY A 498 -38.66 -5.83 -9.73
C GLY A 498 -38.65 -6.23 -8.25
N GLY A 499 -37.48 -6.23 -7.65
CA GLY A 499 -37.32 -6.62 -6.26
C GLY A 499 -35.90 -6.41 -5.72
N VAL A 500 -35.75 -6.58 -4.40
CA VAL A 500 -34.46 -6.63 -3.74
C VAL A 500 -34.34 -7.97 -3.05
N HIS A 501 -33.26 -8.68 -3.32
CA HIS A 501 -33.05 -10.04 -2.85
C HIS A 501 -31.77 -10.15 -2.05
N ARG A 502 -31.81 -10.90 -0.97
CA ARG A 502 -30.62 -11.14 -0.13
C ARG A 502 -29.68 -12.12 -0.80
N ARG A 503 -28.38 -11.89 -0.66
CA ARG A 503 -27.35 -12.79 -1.22
C ARG A 503 -27.17 -14.09 -0.45
N ASP A 504 -27.72 -14.19 0.75
CA ASP A 504 -27.78 -15.43 1.56
C ASP A 504 -29.05 -16.26 1.32
N ALA A 505 -29.93 -15.83 0.42
CA ALA A 505 -31.11 -16.60 0.03
C ALA A 505 -30.70 -17.91 -0.70
N LYS A 506 -31.51 -18.94 -0.57
CA LYS A 506 -31.27 -20.22 -1.25
C LYS A 506 -31.45 -20.11 -2.76
N SER A 507 -32.49 -19.42 -3.20
CA SER A 507 -32.81 -19.13 -4.59
C SER A 507 -33.61 -17.81 -4.70
N VAL A 508 -33.61 -17.22 -5.89
CA VAL A 508 -34.32 -15.99 -6.21
C VAL A 508 -35.22 -16.29 -7.41
N PRO A 509 -36.56 -16.16 -7.28
CA PRO A 509 -37.48 -16.33 -8.38
C PRO A 509 -37.33 -15.15 -9.38
N LEU A 510 -37.35 -15.45 -10.68
CA LEU A 510 -37.20 -14.50 -11.75
C LEU A 510 -38.50 -14.35 -12.56
N PRO A 511 -39.26 -13.26 -12.34
CA PRO A 511 -40.43 -12.96 -13.16
C PRO A 511 -40.07 -12.82 -14.65
N PRO A 512 -41.01 -13.06 -15.58
CA PRO A 512 -40.76 -12.98 -17.02
C PRO A 512 -40.08 -11.69 -17.47
N GLN A 513 -40.45 -10.55 -16.88
CA GLN A 513 -39.89 -9.23 -17.19
C GLN A 513 -38.40 -9.16 -16.86
N VAL A 514 -38.00 -9.68 -15.68
CA VAL A 514 -36.59 -9.75 -15.25
C VAL A 514 -35.81 -10.70 -16.15
N ARG A 515 -36.37 -11.88 -16.46
CA ARG A 515 -35.73 -12.85 -17.37
C ARG A 515 -35.46 -12.22 -18.75
N ALA A 516 -36.46 -11.55 -19.30
CA ALA A 516 -36.32 -10.86 -20.59
C ALA A 516 -35.26 -9.76 -20.53
N ARG A 517 -35.22 -8.97 -19.45
CA ARG A 517 -34.22 -7.89 -19.29
C ARG A 517 -32.80 -8.42 -19.14
N LEU A 518 -32.60 -9.46 -18.34
CA LEU A 518 -31.27 -10.05 -18.12
C LEU A 518 -30.85 -10.99 -19.25
N GLY A 519 -31.81 -11.41 -20.09
CA GLY A 519 -31.61 -12.37 -21.19
C GLY A 519 -31.28 -13.76 -20.65
N VAL A 520 -32.08 -14.25 -19.69
CA VAL A 520 -31.98 -15.58 -19.08
C VAL A 520 -33.28 -16.34 -19.17
N ASP A 521 -33.23 -17.65 -19.35
CA ASP A 521 -34.41 -18.51 -19.46
C ASP A 521 -34.85 -19.11 -18.13
N ALA A 522 -33.94 -19.19 -17.16
CA ALA A 522 -34.20 -19.81 -15.86
C ALA A 522 -35.27 -19.04 -15.07
N GLU A 523 -36.23 -19.78 -14.46
CA GLU A 523 -37.28 -19.19 -13.64
C GLU A 523 -36.87 -18.83 -12.23
N GLU A 524 -35.76 -19.42 -11.77
CA GLU A 524 -35.08 -19.08 -10.53
C GLU A 524 -33.58 -19.30 -10.65
N LEU A 525 -32.79 -18.53 -9.90
CA LEU A 525 -31.33 -18.63 -9.85
C LEU A 525 -30.88 -18.55 -8.38
N SER A 526 -29.74 -19.16 -8.07
CA SER A 526 -29.05 -18.84 -6.83
C SER A 526 -28.56 -17.38 -6.88
N PRO A 527 -28.35 -16.72 -5.73
CA PRO A 527 -27.84 -15.34 -5.72
C PRO A 527 -26.51 -15.17 -6.48
N ALA A 528 -25.62 -16.17 -6.45
CA ALA A 528 -24.37 -16.12 -7.20
C ALA A 528 -24.59 -16.19 -8.72
N GLU A 529 -25.48 -17.05 -9.19
CA GLU A 529 -25.86 -17.12 -10.61
C GLU A 529 -26.56 -15.85 -11.06
N LEU A 530 -27.40 -15.26 -10.18
CA LEU A 530 -28.07 -14.00 -10.47
C LEU A 530 -27.07 -12.84 -10.62
N VAL A 531 -26.06 -12.75 -9.76
CA VAL A 531 -24.98 -11.75 -9.92
C VAL A 531 -24.27 -11.93 -11.26
N ARG A 532 -23.96 -13.17 -11.65
CA ARG A 532 -23.40 -13.44 -12.99
C ARG A 532 -24.34 -13.03 -14.12
N ALA A 533 -25.64 -13.26 -13.97
CA ALA A 533 -26.63 -12.82 -14.95
C ALA A 533 -26.69 -11.27 -15.06
N VAL A 534 -26.58 -10.56 -13.92
CA VAL A 534 -26.51 -9.09 -13.90
C VAL A 534 -25.27 -8.59 -14.64
N LEU A 535 -24.09 -9.17 -14.37
CA LEU A 535 -22.84 -8.80 -15.08
C LEU A 535 -22.90 -9.05 -16.60
N ARG A 536 -23.69 -10.04 -17.03
CA ARG A 536 -23.89 -10.41 -18.44
C ARG A 536 -25.09 -9.72 -19.09
N ALA A 537 -25.77 -8.82 -18.38
CA ALA A 537 -26.98 -8.19 -18.91
C ALA A 537 -26.68 -7.34 -20.16
N PRO A 538 -27.56 -7.37 -21.19
CA PRO A 538 -27.41 -6.56 -22.40
C PRO A 538 -27.87 -5.12 -22.10
N VAL A 539 -26.93 -4.28 -21.69
CA VAL A 539 -27.16 -2.89 -21.29
C VAL A 539 -26.16 -1.95 -21.94
N ASP A 540 -26.44 -0.65 -21.89
CA ASP A 540 -25.49 0.35 -22.39
C ASP A 540 -24.27 0.49 -21.50
N LEU A 541 -24.44 0.43 -20.17
CA LEU A 541 -23.38 0.69 -19.18
C LEU A 541 -23.30 -0.40 -18.10
N LEU A 542 -22.12 -0.96 -17.90
CA LEU A 542 -21.72 -1.64 -16.68
C LEU A 542 -20.94 -0.64 -15.80
N TRP A 543 -21.56 -0.19 -14.70
CA TRP A 543 -20.95 0.74 -13.76
C TRP A 543 -20.29 0.01 -12.60
N ASN A 544 -18.96 -0.01 -12.56
CA ASN A 544 -18.21 -0.55 -11.43
C ASN A 544 -17.94 0.56 -10.39
N GLY A 545 -18.77 0.63 -9.37
CA GLY A 545 -18.64 1.56 -8.25
C GLY A 545 -18.31 0.89 -6.92
N GLY A 546 -18.11 -0.43 -6.93
CA GLY A 546 -17.83 -1.26 -5.75
C GLY A 546 -16.44 -1.87 -5.75
N ILE A 547 -16.19 -2.71 -4.75
CA ILE A 547 -14.92 -3.40 -4.55
C ILE A 547 -15.06 -4.85 -4.98
N GLY A 548 -14.01 -5.40 -5.59
CA GLY A 548 -13.92 -6.78 -6.03
C GLY A 548 -13.60 -6.90 -7.52
N THR A 549 -12.98 -8.02 -7.91
CA THR A 549 -12.67 -8.35 -9.30
C THR A 549 -13.71 -9.32 -9.85
N TYR A 550 -14.61 -8.79 -10.66
CA TYR A 550 -15.79 -9.50 -11.17
C TYR A 550 -15.63 -10.04 -12.58
N VAL A 551 -14.63 -9.56 -13.33
CA VAL A 551 -14.40 -9.99 -14.70
C VAL A 551 -12.94 -10.38 -14.87
N ARG A 552 -12.71 -11.59 -15.40
CA ARG A 552 -11.39 -12.10 -15.79
C ARG A 552 -11.33 -12.41 -17.27
N ALA A 553 -10.15 -12.59 -17.83
CA ALA A 553 -9.99 -13.12 -19.18
C ALA A 553 -10.36 -14.63 -19.23
N ALA A 554 -10.65 -15.12 -20.42
CA ALA A 554 -11.01 -16.53 -20.61
C ALA A 554 -9.86 -17.49 -20.27
N ASP A 555 -8.61 -17.07 -20.50
CA ASP A 555 -7.38 -17.82 -20.22
C ASP A 555 -6.85 -17.68 -18.79
N GLU A 556 -7.45 -16.81 -17.97
CA GLU A 556 -7.11 -16.69 -16.54
C GLU A 556 -7.92 -17.64 -15.69
N THR A 557 -7.29 -18.16 -14.61
CA THR A 557 -7.97 -18.90 -13.56
C THR A 557 -8.34 -17.98 -12.39
N ASP A 558 -9.35 -18.36 -11.60
CA ASP A 558 -9.75 -17.60 -10.41
C ASP A 558 -8.60 -17.49 -9.39
N ALA A 559 -7.74 -18.51 -9.31
CA ALA A 559 -6.55 -18.49 -8.47
C ALA A 559 -5.54 -17.40 -8.89
N GLN A 560 -5.37 -17.15 -10.19
CA GLN A 560 -4.51 -16.09 -10.74
C GLN A 560 -5.08 -14.70 -10.48
N VAL A 561 -6.40 -14.54 -10.47
CA VAL A 561 -7.07 -13.28 -10.10
C VAL A 561 -6.82 -12.93 -8.63
N GLY A 562 -6.78 -13.91 -7.74
CA GLY A 562 -6.42 -13.74 -6.32
C GLY A 562 -7.51 -13.11 -5.45
N ASP A 563 -8.73 -12.91 -5.95
CA ASP A 563 -9.90 -12.39 -5.21
C ASP A 563 -10.91 -13.51 -4.94
N ARG A 564 -10.59 -14.36 -3.97
CA ARG A 564 -11.37 -15.58 -3.63
C ARG A 564 -12.81 -15.27 -3.22
N ALA A 565 -13.06 -14.11 -2.61
CA ALA A 565 -14.40 -13.73 -2.16
C ALA A 565 -15.41 -13.63 -3.31
N ASN A 566 -14.94 -13.39 -4.53
CA ASN A 566 -15.75 -13.19 -5.71
C ASN A 566 -15.66 -14.31 -6.76
N ASP A 567 -14.94 -15.41 -6.48
CA ASP A 567 -14.80 -16.54 -7.43
C ASP A 567 -16.16 -17.07 -7.92
N ALA A 568 -17.13 -17.24 -7.02
CA ALA A 568 -18.44 -17.79 -7.34
C ALA A 568 -19.31 -16.89 -8.25
N VAL A 569 -19.01 -15.59 -8.30
CA VAL A 569 -19.79 -14.58 -9.06
C VAL A 569 -19.07 -14.03 -10.28
N ARG A 570 -17.79 -14.36 -10.45
CA ARG A 570 -16.95 -13.85 -11.54
C ARG A 570 -17.38 -14.40 -12.89
N VAL A 571 -17.29 -13.54 -13.91
CA VAL A 571 -17.56 -13.89 -15.32
C VAL A 571 -16.31 -13.68 -16.15
N THR A 572 -16.28 -14.21 -17.37
CA THR A 572 -15.21 -13.91 -18.33
C THR A 572 -15.55 -12.67 -19.16
N ALA A 573 -14.53 -12.01 -19.69
CA ALA A 573 -14.68 -10.81 -20.52
C ALA A 573 -15.54 -11.07 -21.78
N GLY A 574 -15.39 -12.25 -22.40
CA GLY A 574 -16.18 -12.65 -23.57
C GLY A 574 -17.68 -12.84 -23.29
N GLU A 575 -18.09 -12.93 -22.01
CA GLU A 575 -19.50 -13.03 -21.62
C GLU A 575 -20.17 -11.67 -21.42
N LEU A 576 -19.40 -10.57 -21.45
CA LEU A 576 -19.96 -9.21 -21.32
C LEU A 576 -20.80 -8.86 -22.56
N ARG A 577 -22.00 -8.32 -22.30
CA ARG A 577 -22.92 -7.85 -23.35
C ARG A 577 -23.24 -6.35 -23.22
N CYS A 578 -22.58 -5.68 -22.28
CA CYS A 578 -22.66 -4.23 -22.16
C CYS A 578 -21.88 -3.55 -23.29
N ARG A 579 -22.25 -2.31 -23.63
CA ARG A 579 -21.56 -1.50 -24.66
C ARG A 579 -20.37 -0.74 -24.07
N VAL A 580 -20.52 -0.27 -22.84
CA VAL A 580 -19.52 0.54 -22.12
C VAL A 580 -19.29 -0.04 -20.73
N VAL A 581 -18.05 -0.06 -20.27
CA VAL A 581 -17.70 -0.26 -18.87
C VAL A 581 -17.13 1.03 -18.31
N GLY A 582 -17.66 1.51 -17.18
CA GLY A 582 -17.12 2.63 -16.41
C GLY A 582 -16.52 2.12 -15.11
N GLU A 583 -15.21 2.34 -14.89
CA GLU A 583 -14.50 1.85 -13.73
C GLU A 583 -14.24 2.96 -12.69
N GLY A 584 -15.28 3.34 -11.93
CA GLY A 584 -15.10 4.22 -10.78
C GLY A 584 -14.40 3.53 -9.60
N GLY A 585 -14.62 2.21 -9.42
CA GLY A 585 -13.91 1.38 -8.46
C GLY A 585 -12.60 0.80 -9.02
N ASN A 586 -11.67 0.40 -8.13
CA ASN A 586 -10.42 -0.22 -8.54
C ASN A 586 -10.59 -1.72 -8.77
N LEU A 587 -9.84 -2.26 -9.74
CA LEU A 587 -9.66 -3.69 -9.97
C LEU A 587 -10.97 -4.45 -10.23
N GLY A 588 -11.98 -3.81 -10.84
CA GLY A 588 -13.23 -4.47 -11.22
C GLY A 588 -13.05 -5.56 -12.28
N LEU A 589 -12.09 -5.33 -13.18
CA LEU A 589 -11.64 -6.26 -14.22
C LEU A 589 -10.14 -6.52 -14.07
N THR A 590 -9.66 -7.69 -14.49
CA THR A 590 -8.23 -7.90 -14.70
C THR A 590 -7.75 -7.13 -15.93
N GLN A 591 -6.45 -6.83 -16.04
CA GLN A 591 -5.92 -6.14 -17.24
C GLN A 591 -6.11 -6.99 -18.50
N ARG A 592 -5.94 -8.32 -18.41
CA ARG A 592 -6.22 -9.26 -19.50
C ARG A 592 -7.70 -9.21 -19.92
N ALA A 593 -8.61 -9.15 -18.95
CA ALA A 593 -10.05 -9.05 -19.21
C ALA A 593 -10.40 -7.73 -19.91
N ARG A 594 -9.77 -6.61 -19.53
CA ARG A 594 -9.98 -5.32 -20.22
C ARG A 594 -9.57 -5.40 -21.69
N ILE A 595 -8.41 -6.00 -21.97
CA ILE A 595 -7.90 -6.18 -23.32
C ILE A 595 -8.83 -7.10 -24.14
N GLU A 596 -9.27 -8.22 -23.55
CA GLU A 596 -10.20 -9.16 -24.19
C GLU A 596 -11.55 -8.49 -24.48
N ALA A 597 -12.14 -7.78 -23.53
CA ALA A 597 -13.40 -7.05 -23.69
C ALA A 597 -13.28 -5.94 -24.77
N ALA A 598 -12.17 -5.19 -24.77
CA ALA A 598 -11.92 -4.17 -25.80
C ALA A 598 -11.83 -4.78 -27.21
N ARG A 599 -11.18 -5.93 -27.36
CA ARG A 599 -11.10 -6.66 -28.64
C ARG A 599 -12.47 -7.21 -29.06
N ALA A 600 -13.34 -7.51 -28.11
CA ALA A 600 -14.73 -7.90 -28.36
C ALA A 600 -15.67 -6.72 -28.67
N GLY A 601 -15.18 -5.48 -28.65
CA GLY A 601 -15.91 -4.27 -28.99
C GLY A 601 -16.56 -3.54 -27.82
N VAL A 602 -16.30 -3.93 -26.57
CA VAL A 602 -16.73 -3.19 -25.40
C VAL A 602 -15.85 -1.93 -25.26
N ALA A 603 -16.47 -0.77 -25.09
CA ALA A 603 -15.75 0.49 -24.90
C ALA A 603 -15.37 0.65 -23.42
N LEU A 604 -14.08 0.66 -23.14
CA LEU A 604 -13.53 0.86 -21.77
C LEU A 604 -12.09 1.39 -21.84
N ASN A 605 -11.65 1.98 -20.74
CA ASN A 605 -10.24 2.30 -20.48
C ASN A 605 -9.65 1.29 -19.46
N THR A 606 -8.94 1.81 -18.47
CA THR A 606 -8.52 1.12 -17.25
C THR A 606 -9.07 1.87 -16.05
N ASP A 607 -9.16 1.20 -14.89
CA ASP A 607 -9.61 1.83 -13.65
C ASP A 607 -8.75 3.04 -13.27
N PHE A 608 -7.43 2.97 -13.43
CA PHE A 608 -6.53 4.06 -13.07
C PHE A 608 -6.69 5.31 -13.96
N ILE A 609 -7.25 5.19 -15.16
CA ILE A 609 -7.65 6.33 -15.99
C ILE A 609 -8.99 6.89 -15.52
N ASP A 610 -10.00 6.03 -15.41
CA ASP A 610 -11.36 6.45 -15.10
C ASP A 610 -11.47 7.07 -13.71
N ASN A 611 -10.88 6.45 -12.70
CA ASN A 611 -10.98 6.90 -11.31
C ASN A 611 -9.81 7.80 -10.83
N SER A 612 -8.99 8.33 -11.74
CA SER A 612 -7.84 9.17 -11.38
C SER A 612 -8.22 10.45 -10.64
N ALA A 613 -9.45 10.96 -10.82
CA ALA A 613 -9.92 12.18 -10.15
C ALA A 613 -9.82 12.12 -8.61
N GLY A 614 -10.07 10.95 -8.01
CA GLY A 614 -9.95 10.80 -6.56
C GLY A 614 -8.53 11.02 -6.06
N VAL A 615 -7.53 10.43 -6.71
CA VAL A 615 -6.13 10.59 -6.31
C VAL A 615 -5.59 11.97 -6.66
N ASP A 616 -6.01 12.58 -7.78
CA ASP A 616 -5.61 13.91 -8.18
C ASP A 616 -6.16 14.98 -7.22
N THR A 617 -7.43 14.88 -6.82
CA THR A 617 -8.01 15.77 -5.79
C THR A 617 -7.22 15.71 -4.49
N SER A 618 -6.89 14.51 -4.04
CA SER A 618 -6.10 14.31 -2.82
C SER A 618 -4.68 14.88 -2.94
N ASP A 619 -4.04 14.80 -4.12
CA ASP A 619 -2.71 15.38 -4.36
C ASP A 619 -2.76 16.91 -4.30
N ARG A 620 -3.75 17.52 -4.95
CA ARG A 620 -3.96 18.97 -4.89
C ARG A 620 -4.25 19.46 -3.48
N GLU A 621 -5.04 18.69 -2.70
CA GLU A 621 -5.26 18.97 -1.27
C GLU A 621 -3.95 19.04 -0.49
N VAL A 622 -3.10 18.01 -0.63
CA VAL A 622 -1.81 17.95 0.07
C VAL A 622 -0.92 19.13 -0.33
N ASN A 623 -0.78 19.40 -1.63
CA ASN A 623 0.07 20.48 -2.12
C ASN A 623 -0.46 21.87 -1.71
N LEU A 624 -1.78 22.06 -1.62
CA LEU A 624 -2.38 23.28 -1.06
C LEU A 624 -2.09 23.41 0.44
N LYS A 625 -2.18 22.35 1.22
CA LYS A 625 -1.85 22.34 2.65
C LYS A 625 -0.36 22.65 2.89
N VAL A 626 0.52 22.09 2.05
CA VAL A 626 1.97 22.36 2.08
C VAL A 626 2.24 23.82 1.76
N LEU A 627 1.64 24.38 0.72
CA LEU A 627 1.76 25.81 0.36
C LEU A 627 1.28 26.73 1.49
N LEU A 628 0.21 26.36 2.15
CA LEU A 628 -0.41 27.13 3.23
C LEU A 628 0.13 26.78 4.62
N ALA A 629 1.25 26.05 4.72
CA ALA A 629 1.89 25.77 6.00
C ALA A 629 2.19 27.07 6.76
N GLY A 630 1.90 27.08 8.08
CA GLY A 630 2.04 28.27 8.92
C GLY A 630 0.91 29.30 8.79
N VAL A 631 -0.06 29.14 7.89
CA VAL A 631 -1.31 29.90 7.92
C VAL A 631 -2.20 29.34 9.04
N PRO A 632 -2.88 30.18 9.86
CA PRO A 632 -3.78 29.69 10.90
C PRO A 632 -4.80 28.70 10.36
N ARG A 633 -4.99 27.57 11.04
CA ARG A 633 -5.81 26.43 10.56
C ARG A 633 -7.20 26.87 10.09
N ALA A 634 -7.91 27.70 10.88
CA ALA A 634 -9.25 28.15 10.50
C ALA A 634 -9.28 28.98 9.19
N GLU A 635 -8.26 29.80 8.94
CA GLU A 635 -8.12 30.55 7.69
C GLU A 635 -7.78 29.63 6.53
N ARG A 636 -6.84 28.72 6.72
CA ARG A 636 -6.47 27.73 5.72
C ARG A 636 -7.66 26.85 5.31
N ASP A 637 -8.42 26.32 6.28
CA ASP A 637 -9.61 25.51 6.00
C ASP A 637 -10.70 26.31 5.27
N ALA A 638 -10.82 27.61 5.54
CA ALA A 638 -11.71 28.49 4.79
C ALA A 638 -11.24 28.66 3.33
N VAL A 639 -9.94 28.80 3.11
CA VAL A 639 -9.35 28.88 1.76
C VAL A 639 -9.58 27.58 0.99
N LEU A 640 -9.29 26.43 1.59
CA LEU A 640 -9.51 25.10 0.96
C LEU A 640 -10.95 24.95 0.48
N ARG A 641 -11.93 25.26 1.34
CA ARG A 641 -13.36 25.23 0.97
C ARG A 641 -13.70 26.22 -0.16
N ALA A 642 -13.12 27.41 -0.14
CA ALA A 642 -13.41 28.43 -1.15
C ALA A 642 -12.88 28.09 -2.55
N VAL A 643 -11.86 27.24 -2.65
CA VAL A 643 -11.24 26.84 -3.93
C VAL A 643 -11.62 25.42 -4.37
N GLU A 644 -12.48 24.71 -3.63
CA GLU A 644 -12.87 23.32 -3.90
C GLU A 644 -13.41 23.11 -5.31
N ASP A 645 -14.30 23.98 -5.78
CA ASP A 645 -14.88 23.91 -7.14
C ASP A 645 -13.84 24.15 -8.23
N GLU A 646 -12.85 25.01 -8.01
CA GLU A 646 -11.76 25.24 -8.96
C GLU A 646 -10.82 24.02 -9.03
N VAL A 647 -10.54 23.41 -7.88
CA VAL A 647 -9.79 22.13 -7.80
C VAL A 647 -10.55 21.04 -8.55
N ALA A 648 -11.85 20.89 -8.28
CA ALA A 648 -12.67 19.88 -8.98
C ALA A 648 -12.68 20.09 -10.50
N THR A 649 -12.78 21.35 -10.96
CA THR A 649 -12.75 21.70 -12.38
C THR A 649 -11.42 21.29 -13.02
N SER A 650 -10.29 21.59 -12.37
CA SER A 650 -8.97 21.24 -12.86
C SER A 650 -8.78 19.73 -12.95
N VAL A 651 -9.17 19.01 -11.91
CA VAL A 651 -9.09 17.54 -11.85
C VAL A 651 -9.92 16.88 -12.96
N LEU A 652 -11.14 17.34 -13.20
CA LEU A 652 -11.99 16.82 -14.28
C LEU A 652 -11.44 17.17 -15.67
N ALA A 653 -10.73 18.29 -15.82
CA ALA A 653 -10.05 18.62 -17.07
C ALA A 653 -8.90 17.62 -17.35
N ASP A 654 -8.14 17.23 -16.31
CA ASP A 654 -7.10 16.20 -16.42
C ASP A 654 -7.67 14.85 -16.87
N ASN A 655 -8.82 14.41 -16.29
CA ASN A 655 -9.54 13.22 -16.79
C ASN A 655 -9.96 13.34 -18.26
N ALA A 656 -10.46 14.51 -18.65
CA ALA A 656 -10.91 14.74 -20.04
C ALA A 656 -9.73 14.69 -21.03
N LEU A 657 -8.58 15.24 -20.67
CA LEU A 657 -7.36 15.20 -21.48
C LEU A 657 -6.85 13.76 -21.65
N GLN A 658 -6.82 12.96 -20.58
CA GLN A 658 -6.42 11.55 -20.66
C GLN A 658 -7.37 10.73 -21.52
N ALA A 659 -8.69 10.85 -21.29
CA ALA A 659 -9.70 10.15 -22.08
C ALA A 659 -9.60 10.52 -23.56
N ARG A 660 -9.33 11.81 -23.89
CA ARG A 660 -9.09 12.29 -25.25
C ARG A 660 -7.82 11.69 -25.85
N ALA A 661 -6.71 11.67 -25.12
CA ALA A 661 -5.46 11.09 -25.57
C ALA A 661 -5.64 9.62 -25.96
N LEU A 662 -6.35 8.84 -25.13
CA LEU A 662 -6.66 7.44 -25.42
C LEU A 662 -7.56 7.28 -26.64
N SER A 663 -8.51 8.17 -26.88
CA SER A 663 -9.34 8.16 -28.09
C SER A 663 -8.49 8.34 -29.36
N VAL A 664 -7.54 9.29 -29.32
CA VAL A 664 -6.61 9.52 -30.43
C VAL A 664 -5.69 8.32 -30.63
N CYS A 665 -5.13 7.78 -29.53
CA CYS A 665 -4.29 6.57 -29.61
C CYS A 665 -5.03 5.38 -30.20
N ALA A 666 -6.29 5.13 -29.78
CA ALA A 666 -7.09 4.02 -30.27
C ALA A 666 -7.43 4.19 -31.77
N ALA A 667 -7.79 5.41 -32.19
CA ALA A 667 -8.08 5.70 -33.60
C ALA A 667 -6.84 5.53 -34.51
N GLN A 668 -5.65 5.79 -33.98
CA GLN A 668 -4.39 5.67 -34.71
C GLN A 668 -3.68 4.32 -34.51
N ALA A 669 -4.17 3.48 -33.61
CA ALA A 669 -3.46 2.28 -33.17
C ALA A 669 -3.03 1.35 -34.32
N PRO A 670 -3.85 1.06 -35.34
CA PRO A 670 -3.43 0.21 -36.46
C PRO A 670 -2.27 0.81 -37.26
N PHE A 671 -2.25 2.13 -37.43
CA PHE A 671 -1.21 2.85 -38.19
C PHE A 671 0.08 3.05 -37.37
N LEU A 672 0.01 3.04 -36.06
CA LEU A 672 1.11 3.29 -35.15
C LEU A 672 1.61 2.02 -34.46
N LEU A 673 1.16 0.83 -34.85
CA LEU A 673 1.51 -0.43 -34.17
C LEU A 673 3.02 -0.63 -34.05
N ASP A 674 3.78 -0.41 -35.13
CA ASP A 674 5.24 -0.55 -35.08
C ASP A 674 5.90 0.48 -34.16
N ARG A 675 5.33 1.69 -34.08
CA ARG A 675 5.80 2.73 -33.16
C ARG A 675 5.48 2.41 -31.70
N HIS A 676 4.32 1.82 -31.47
CA HIS A 676 3.97 1.35 -30.13
C HIS A 676 4.86 0.18 -29.71
N ALA A 677 5.19 -0.75 -30.61
CA ALA A 677 6.15 -1.83 -30.33
C ALA A 677 7.55 -1.31 -30.00
N GLN A 678 8.05 -0.30 -30.75
CA GLN A 678 9.31 0.38 -30.42
C GLN A 678 9.26 1.05 -29.05
N LEU A 679 8.16 1.76 -28.74
CA LEU A 679 7.97 2.40 -27.45
C LEU A 679 7.96 1.39 -26.31
N ILE A 680 7.31 0.23 -26.47
CA ILE A 680 7.34 -0.85 -25.48
C ILE A 680 8.78 -1.28 -25.21
N GLY A 681 9.56 -1.56 -26.27
CA GLY A 681 10.97 -1.92 -26.13
C GLY A 681 11.84 -0.83 -25.49
N ASP A 682 11.52 0.44 -25.73
CA ASP A 682 12.19 1.54 -25.07
C ASP A 682 11.86 1.61 -23.57
N LEU A 683 10.57 1.54 -23.23
CA LEU A 683 10.11 1.52 -21.84
C LEU A 683 10.65 0.30 -21.07
N GLU A 684 10.86 -0.86 -21.72
CA GLU A 684 11.51 -2.03 -21.11
C GLU A 684 12.96 -1.73 -20.72
N ARG A 685 13.71 -0.98 -21.56
CA ARG A 685 15.06 -0.53 -21.17
C ARG A 685 15.06 0.38 -19.95
N HIS A 686 13.96 1.07 -19.71
CA HIS A 686 13.72 1.93 -18.54
C HIS A 686 12.97 1.25 -17.40
N GLY A 687 12.86 -0.09 -17.44
CA GLY A 687 12.36 -0.88 -16.31
C GLY A 687 10.89 -1.32 -16.38
N LEU A 688 10.17 -1.02 -17.47
CA LEU A 688 8.85 -1.61 -17.68
C LEU A 688 8.97 -3.13 -17.81
N ASP A 689 8.07 -3.85 -17.14
CA ASP A 689 7.93 -5.30 -17.26
C ASP A 689 6.72 -5.60 -18.15
N ARG A 690 6.98 -6.05 -19.38
CA ARG A 690 5.96 -6.30 -20.41
C ARG A 690 4.91 -7.32 -19.98
N ASP A 691 5.35 -8.41 -19.36
CA ASP A 691 4.45 -9.50 -18.94
C ASP A 691 3.56 -9.05 -17.78
N LEU A 692 4.15 -8.29 -16.85
CA LEU A 692 3.44 -7.73 -15.70
C LEU A 692 2.36 -6.74 -16.13
N GLU A 693 2.66 -5.88 -17.09
CA GLU A 693 1.75 -4.86 -17.62
C GLU A 693 0.81 -5.41 -18.70
N VAL A 694 0.92 -6.70 -19.02
CA VAL A 694 0.09 -7.38 -20.02
C VAL A 694 0.15 -6.67 -21.38
N LEU A 695 1.35 -6.27 -21.78
CA LEU A 695 1.59 -5.71 -23.12
C LEU A 695 1.95 -6.82 -24.11
N PRO A 696 1.64 -6.65 -25.41
CA PRO A 696 1.80 -7.71 -26.39
C PRO A 696 3.27 -8.11 -26.59
N SER A 697 3.52 -9.40 -26.65
CA SER A 697 4.80 -9.98 -27.08
C SER A 697 5.07 -9.64 -28.56
N GLU A 698 6.32 -9.84 -29.03
CA GLU A 698 6.67 -9.64 -30.44
C GLU A 698 5.80 -10.51 -31.39
N ALA A 699 5.52 -11.74 -30.97
CA ALA A 699 4.64 -12.63 -31.74
C ALA A 699 3.18 -12.14 -31.78
N GLU A 700 2.71 -11.49 -30.74
CA GLU A 700 1.38 -10.88 -30.72
C GLU A 700 1.35 -9.58 -31.55
N VAL A 701 2.40 -8.77 -31.53
CA VAL A 701 2.53 -7.61 -32.41
C VAL A 701 2.49 -8.04 -33.88
N GLU A 702 3.17 -9.14 -34.24
CA GLU A 702 3.12 -9.67 -35.59
C GLU A 702 1.72 -10.14 -35.99
N ARG A 703 1.01 -10.81 -35.08
CA ARG A 703 -0.40 -11.19 -35.32
C ARG A 703 -1.31 -9.98 -35.52
N LEU A 704 -1.14 -8.94 -34.71
CA LEU A 704 -1.89 -7.68 -34.85
C LEU A 704 -1.60 -7.01 -36.18
N ARG A 705 -0.34 -6.99 -36.62
CA ARG A 705 0.07 -6.44 -37.94
C ARG A 705 -0.62 -7.19 -39.08
N GLN A 706 -0.61 -8.52 -39.03
CA GLN A 706 -1.28 -9.36 -40.07
C GLN A 706 -2.79 -9.15 -40.07
N ALA A 707 -3.40 -8.88 -38.93
CA ALA A 707 -4.82 -8.59 -38.79
C ALA A 707 -5.18 -7.13 -39.15
N GLY A 708 -4.20 -6.26 -39.44
CA GLY A 708 -4.43 -4.82 -39.61
C GLY A 708 -4.97 -4.14 -38.37
N ALA A 709 -4.71 -4.69 -37.22
CA ALA A 709 -5.14 -4.20 -35.90
C ALA A 709 -4.03 -3.45 -35.17
N GLY A 710 -4.38 -2.77 -34.08
CA GLY A 710 -3.44 -2.08 -33.21
C GLY A 710 -3.64 -2.43 -31.73
N LEU A 711 -2.97 -1.69 -30.85
CA LEU A 711 -3.19 -1.82 -29.42
C LEU A 711 -4.60 -1.38 -29.04
N THR A 712 -5.16 -2.05 -28.05
CA THR A 712 -6.43 -1.65 -27.43
C THR A 712 -6.25 -0.43 -26.52
N ARG A 713 -7.37 0.22 -26.14
CA ARG A 713 -7.32 1.33 -25.17
C ARG A 713 -6.68 0.96 -23.83
N PRO A 714 -6.98 -0.20 -23.22
CA PRO A 714 -6.30 -0.61 -22.00
C PRO A 714 -4.78 -0.77 -22.15
N GLU A 715 -4.29 -1.27 -23.28
CA GLU A 715 -2.84 -1.35 -23.57
C GLU A 715 -2.26 0.06 -23.80
N ALA A 716 -2.95 0.92 -24.53
CA ALA A 716 -2.55 2.31 -24.76
C ALA A 716 -2.52 3.13 -23.46
N ALA A 717 -3.42 2.84 -22.49
CA ALA A 717 -3.46 3.49 -21.19
C ALA A 717 -2.19 3.19 -20.38
N VAL A 718 -1.70 1.95 -20.43
CA VAL A 718 -0.42 1.56 -19.81
C VAL A 718 0.73 2.34 -20.44
N LEU A 719 0.81 2.40 -21.78
CA LEU A 719 1.86 3.17 -22.44
C LEU A 719 1.80 4.66 -22.10
N LEU A 720 0.58 5.23 -22.02
CA LEU A 720 0.38 6.63 -21.64
C LEU A 720 0.95 6.91 -20.24
N ALA A 721 0.66 6.05 -19.26
CA ALA A 721 1.12 6.19 -17.89
C ALA A 721 2.64 6.06 -17.77
N HIS A 722 3.25 5.02 -18.37
CA HIS A 722 4.68 4.81 -18.32
C HIS A 722 5.46 5.89 -19.07
N SER A 723 4.93 6.40 -20.20
CA SER A 723 5.56 7.52 -20.90
C SER A 723 5.54 8.80 -20.07
N LYS A 724 4.47 9.09 -19.33
CA LYS A 724 4.43 10.23 -18.40
C LYS A 724 5.48 10.08 -17.29
N ASN A 725 5.60 8.88 -16.71
CA ASN A 725 6.58 8.62 -15.68
C ASN A 725 8.02 8.83 -16.21
N LEU A 726 8.33 8.29 -17.38
CA LEU A 726 9.63 8.44 -18.02
C LEU A 726 9.96 9.91 -18.31
N VAL A 727 9.03 10.63 -18.95
CA VAL A 727 9.20 12.06 -19.26
C VAL A 727 9.40 12.88 -17.99
N ARG A 728 8.61 12.64 -16.94
CA ARG A 728 8.77 13.31 -15.65
C ARG A 728 10.16 13.08 -15.05
N GLU A 729 10.65 11.85 -15.07
CA GLU A 729 11.98 11.50 -14.55
C GLU A 729 13.10 12.20 -15.32
N GLU A 730 13.00 12.26 -16.65
CA GLU A 730 13.98 12.97 -17.49
C GLU A 730 13.95 14.48 -17.24
N LEU A 731 12.75 15.05 -17.08
CA LEU A 731 12.60 16.47 -16.72
C LEU A 731 13.22 16.78 -15.35
N LEU A 732 13.00 15.93 -14.36
CA LEU A 732 13.58 16.09 -13.01
C LEU A 732 15.11 15.98 -13.00
N ARG A 733 15.71 15.24 -13.94
CA ARG A 733 17.19 15.17 -14.11
C ARG A 733 17.77 16.38 -14.85
N SER A 734 16.92 17.25 -15.39
CA SER A 734 17.32 18.44 -16.16
C SER A 734 17.07 19.73 -15.38
N ASP A 735 17.53 20.85 -15.91
CA ASP A 735 17.29 22.18 -15.34
C ASP A 735 15.97 22.82 -15.82
N LEU A 736 15.20 22.12 -16.69
CA LEU A 736 13.99 22.71 -17.29
C LEU A 736 12.90 23.07 -16.25
N PRO A 737 12.64 22.27 -15.20
CA PRO A 737 11.66 22.66 -14.20
C PRO A 737 11.95 23.98 -13.46
N ASP A 738 13.23 24.40 -13.43
CA ASP A 738 13.66 25.64 -12.81
C ASP A 738 13.75 26.81 -13.80
N ASP A 739 13.51 26.56 -15.09
CA ASP A 739 13.63 27.58 -16.13
C ASP A 739 12.48 28.59 -16.04
N PRO A 740 12.76 29.91 -16.03
CA PRO A 740 11.71 30.91 -15.96
C PRO A 740 10.65 30.82 -17.07
N SER A 741 10.99 30.25 -18.24
CA SER A 741 10.02 30.05 -19.33
C SER A 741 8.87 29.12 -18.98
N VAL A 742 9.04 28.22 -18.04
CA VAL A 742 8.01 27.27 -17.58
C VAL A 742 7.41 27.64 -16.21
N ALA A 743 7.80 28.75 -15.60
CA ALA A 743 7.27 29.19 -14.29
C ALA A 743 5.73 29.32 -14.27
N GLY A 744 5.12 29.65 -15.42
CA GLY A 744 3.68 29.69 -15.58
C GLY A 744 2.98 28.36 -15.36
N VAL A 745 3.67 27.23 -15.57
CA VAL A 745 3.14 25.87 -15.38
C VAL A 745 2.90 25.60 -13.90
N LEU A 746 3.88 25.92 -13.04
CA LEU A 746 3.73 25.83 -11.59
C LEU A 746 2.57 26.68 -11.09
N ALA A 747 2.51 27.94 -11.52
CA ALA A 747 1.45 28.85 -11.12
C ALA A 747 0.06 28.36 -11.54
N ALA A 748 -0.08 27.77 -12.74
CA ALA A 748 -1.35 27.25 -13.26
C ALA A 748 -1.87 26.01 -12.50
N TYR A 749 -1.00 25.27 -11.82
CA TYR A 749 -1.40 24.12 -10.99
C TYR A 749 -2.27 24.54 -9.80
N PHE A 750 -1.99 25.70 -9.20
CA PHE A 750 -2.73 26.20 -8.04
C PHE A 750 -3.97 27.02 -8.44
N PRO A 751 -5.06 26.95 -7.66
CA PRO A 751 -6.25 27.77 -7.87
C PRO A 751 -5.93 29.27 -7.94
N ARG A 752 -6.70 29.99 -8.76
CA ARG A 752 -6.46 31.42 -9.04
C ARG A 752 -6.38 32.26 -7.75
N ALA A 753 -7.34 32.08 -6.85
CA ALA A 753 -7.38 32.83 -5.59
C ALA A 753 -6.13 32.59 -4.72
N VAL A 754 -5.55 31.39 -4.77
CA VAL A 754 -4.33 31.03 -4.01
C VAL A 754 -3.10 31.68 -4.65
N ARG A 755 -2.92 31.51 -5.96
CA ARG A 755 -1.74 32.08 -6.66
C ARG A 755 -1.72 33.61 -6.70
N GLU A 756 -2.88 34.27 -6.71
CA GLU A 756 -2.97 35.74 -6.62
C GLU A 756 -2.67 36.27 -5.21
N ARG A 757 -3.07 35.51 -4.17
CA ARG A 757 -2.86 35.91 -2.78
C ARG A 757 -1.46 35.61 -2.24
N TRP A 758 -0.87 34.46 -2.67
CA TRP A 758 0.42 33.97 -2.19
C TRP A 758 1.40 33.61 -3.33
N PRO A 759 1.71 34.54 -4.26
CA PRO A 759 2.57 34.26 -5.41
C PRO A 759 3.97 33.79 -4.98
N ASP A 760 4.53 34.37 -3.93
CA ASP A 760 5.87 34.04 -3.44
C ASP A 760 5.89 32.63 -2.83
N ARG A 761 4.83 32.21 -2.16
CA ARG A 761 4.72 30.84 -1.62
C ARG A 761 4.56 29.79 -2.73
N VAL A 762 3.86 30.15 -3.81
CA VAL A 762 3.76 29.30 -5.00
C VAL A 762 5.15 29.09 -5.60
N ALA A 763 5.92 30.16 -5.79
CA ALA A 763 7.27 30.10 -6.36
C ALA A 763 8.25 29.31 -5.46
N ALA A 764 8.09 29.43 -4.14
CA ALA A 764 8.91 28.72 -3.14
C ALA A 764 8.33 27.38 -2.67
N HIS A 765 7.37 26.80 -3.40
CA HIS A 765 6.76 25.55 -2.98
C HIS A 765 7.81 24.43 -2.88
N PRO A 766 7.86 23.65 -1.78
CA PRO A 766 8.87 22.59 -1.58
C PRO A 766 8.94 21.55 -2.70
N LEU A 767 7.85 21.36 -3.45
CA LEU A 767 7.75 20.43 -4.58
C LEU A 767 7.58 21.16 -5.92
N ALA A 768 8.08 22.41 -6.04
CA ALA A 768 7.93 23.20 -7.26
C ALA A 768 8.44 22.48 -8.52
N ARG A 769 9.60 21.82 -8.42
CA ARG A 769 10.22 21.07 -9.51
C ARG A 769 9.36 19.87 -9.91
N GLU A 770 8.91 19.10 -8.92
CA GLU A 770 8.10 17.90 -9.12
C GLU A 770 6.73 18.26 -9.74
N ILE A 771 6.09 19.32 -9.25
CA ILE A 771 4.83 19.82 -9.80
C ILE A 771 5.02 20.24 -11.26
N THR A 772 6.04 21.06 -11.54
CA THR A 772 6.32 21.56 -12.89
C THR A 772 6.61 20.39 -13.85
N ALA A 773 7.48 19.45 -13.46
CA ALA A 773 7.82 18.31 -14.29
C ALA A 773 6.59 17.40 -14.56
N THR A 774 5.75 17.17 -13.54
CA THR A 774 4.53 16.37 -13.68
C THR A 774 3.52 17.03 -14.61
N GLN A 775 3.29 18.33 -14.45
CA GLN A 775 2.34 19.07 -15.30
C GLN A 775 2.83 19.13 -16.76
N LEU A 776 4.12 19.38 -16.99
CA LEU A 776 4.70 19.32 -18.33
C LEU A 776 4.55 17.93 -18.97
N ALA A 777 4.88 16.86 -18.23
CA ALA A 777 4.74 15.50 -18.71
C ALA A 777 3.27 15.16 -19.06
N ASN A 778 2.33 15.53 -18.18
CA ASN A 778 0.89 15.37 -18.43
C ASN A 778 0.43 16.11 -19.68
N ASP A 779 0.75 17.38 -19.78
CA ASP A 779 0.31 18.21 -20.91
C ASP A 779 0.87 17.70 -22.23
N LEU A 780 2.16 17.44 -22.29
CA LEU A 780 2.82 16.88 -23.47
C LEU A 780 2.24 15.53 -23.88
N VAL A 781 2.33 14.55 -23.02
CA VAL A 781 1.93 13.17 -23.36
C VAL A 781 0.43 13.08 -23.69
N ASN A 782 -0.43 13.82 -22.99
CA ASN A 782 -1.86 13.86 -23.30
C ASN A 782 -2.19 14.54 -24.64
N ARG A 783 -1.36 15.49 -25.11
CA ARG A 783 -1.59 16.21 -26.37
C ARG A 783 -0.99 15.53 -27.60
N VAL A 784 0.23 15.01 -27.46
CA VAL A 784 1.00 14.50 -28.61
C VAL A 784 1.11 12.98 -28.66
N GLY A 785 0.60 12.29 -27.61
CA GLY A 785 0.62 10.84 -27.49
C GLY A 785 1.92 10.29 -26.89
N PRO A 786 1.91 9.04 -26.42
CA PRO A 786 2.96 8.45 -25.61
C PRO A 786 4.31 8.30 -26.35
N GLY A 787 4.33 8.11 -27.65
CA GLY A 787 5.57 7.85 -28.45
C GLY A 787 6.16 9.08 -29.13
N PHE A 788 5.65 10.30 -28.85
CA PHE A 788 6.08 11.47 -29.61
C PHE A 788 7.51 11.91 -29.27
N LEU A 789 7.84 12.01 -27.99
CA LEU A 789 9.15 12.45 -27.52
C LEU A 789 10.26 11.48 -27.95
N LEU A 790 10.04 10.18 -27.80
CA LEU A 790 10.93 9.15 -28.30
C LEU A 790 11.24 9.33 -29.82
N ARG A 791 10.21 9.65 -30.62
CA ARG A 791 10.41 9.91 -32.05
C ARG A 791 11.24 11.16 -32.34
N LEU A 792 11.14 12.20 -31.51
CA LEU A 792 11.97 13.40 -31.67
C LEU A 792 13.43 13.08 -31.33
N GLU A 793 13.64 12.34 -30.28
CA GLU A 793 14.99 11.90 -29.87
C GLU A 793 15.63 11.01 -30.93
N GLU A 794 14.94 9.97 -31.40
CA GLU A 794 15.45 9.05 -32.44
C GLU A 794 15.72 9.74 -33.79
N ARG A 795 14.85 10.67 -34.21
CA ARG A 795 14.98 11.28 -35.54
C ARG A 795 15.91 12.48 -35.57
N HIS A 796 15.97 13.22 -34.48
CA HIS A 796 16.59 14.54 -34.46
C HIS A 796 17.67 14.69 -33.41
N GLY A 797 17.89 13.66 -32.56
CA GLY A 797 18.82 13.72 -31.43
C GLY A 797 18.44 14.79 -30.40
N VAL A 798 17.15 15.15 -30.33
CA VAL A 798 16.65 16.19 -29.43
C VAL A 798 16.26 15.54 -28.10
N PRO A 799 17.00 15.79 -27.01
CA PRO A 799 16.65 15.22 -25.70
C PRO A 799 15.28 15.68 -25.23
N THR A 800 14.56 14.84 -24.50
CA THR A 800 13.23 15.12 -23.94
C THR A 800 13.12 16.50 -23.29
N PRO A 801 14.03 16.97 -22.44
CA PRO A 801 13.91 18.32 -21.83
C PRO A 801 13.93 19.47 -22.84
N VAL A 802 14.70 19.32 -23.94
CA VAL A 802 14.73 20.32 -25.03
C VAL A 802 13.46 20.27 -25.85
N ALA A 803 12.96 19.07 -26.16
CA ALA A 803 11.72 18.87 -26.90
C ALA A 803 10.47 19.32 -26.09
N SER A 804 10.61 19.44 -24.78
CA SER A 804 9.52 19.79 -23.85
C SER A 804 9.39 21.31 -23.62
N ARG A 805 10.35 22.09 -24.11
CA ARG A 805 10.26 23.57 -24.19
C ARG A 805 9.32 24.01 -25.32
#